data_597092764a408c6e647eb574b4c90efe
#
_entry.id   597092764a408c6e647eb574b4c90efe
#
_cell.length_a   1.000
_cell.length_b   1.000
_cell.length_c   1.000
_cell.angle_alpha   90.00
_cell.angle_beta   90.00
_cell.angle_gamma   90.00
#
_symmetry.space_group_name_H-M   'P 1'
#
loop_
_entity.id
_entity.type
_entity.pdbx_description
1 polymer ?
#
loop_
_entity_poly.entity_id
_entity_poly.type
_entity_poly.pdbx_seq_one_letter_code
_entity_poly.pdbx_strand_id
1 'polypeptide(L)'
;EAEAPAEPSMMADSAALLGAPAPPMPPMDAPAPPGLPPMPPMPEMEAEAPAEPSMMADSAALLGSPAPPEAPKGIPLLPTSLAADPVLGAPDNLMGEQAGAIIRTSAEVDEVLGDKLEGTLHEVEKATLSAEGEIIKQTVKGTLKVNNPSAEDRIYDIDVMLDNADATDIGGDNVSVDELEAGANYSMKYKVNGKRMLVLRERLDTNPARPQEHSLSVASGEEGGPIALEIEVENTATVAINNVVVSRPLPKELSFASIGAATLDENTLTWDVGTLSAGEKQVLSIEGTIVVSGTKSINAGVASATYTSNSTLSNLNFRELDAFCRGFSYMRVREDERPDNWLCRTTFENRSSFAVDLVKLQVRMKGSDDLLFDINDVRQDVKPHGKWESEERTVMAQSKPDFATELAYTILPRASRSTEGSIGLQAKTLQVVEANLEKVYSTSGLRSYRSQKVTACLTLSNNGSSDINLMRITDDVPGLFDAPDVSAMTIKINGKELDAEQIKTEINSGITLEKVNRSPDGDGHTLTITVGARGPVGLKPGNNMTIEYDLISPDPSPDNTDITAPARTEFSAERYGPVCTRDTTVAPSISVIHNRRDFSFGKTTQKIGGKGRHEVLILFSNDGDTALQDVILSDIIPEKFEIKDWLIRGNNDKRDDCEMATKSGEGGTHITWTIPIVEKGERLEVSFEIVGPGVIDGEAGNRFHGVHFGDEVETEDMASSTEEEVVEESSEAPAEEEVESKVSWREDVLLRVMAAADIDVSERDAFVVHAENFDLDENGYLKKAELEAAAKAWNADASGEEEVVAEEAVEEPEPEEVTEEATEEPEAEEVTEEVVEEPESEEVVEEAEATEDAAEKNCPICMAVNTADATACSVCSFTFP
;
A
#
# COMPACT_ATOMS: atom_id res chain seq x y z
N GLU A 1 -33.20 25.86 17.33
CA GLU A 1 -31.75 25.89 17.34
C GLU A 1 -31.34 25.51 15.92
N ALA A 2 -30.89 26.50 15.18
CA ALA A 2 -30.38 26.31 13.83
C ALA A 2 -28.91 25.92 13.97
N GLU A 3 -28.58 24.72 13.49
CA GLU A 3 -27.18 24.32 13.29
C GLU A 3 -26.49 25.42 12.44
N ALA A 4 -25.42 25.95 12.95
CA ALA A 4 -24.52 26.79 12.17
C ALA A 4 -23.90 25.91 11.10
N PRO A 5 -23.79 26.37 9.85
CA PRO A 5 -23.07 25.62 8.84
C PRO A 5 -21.63 25.42 9.31
N ALA A 6 -21.12 24.20 9.17
CA ALA A 6 -19.73 23.87 9.43
C ALA A 6 -18.84 24.83 8.61
N GLU A 7 -17.93 25.52 9.27
CA GLU A 7 -16.98 26.38 8.58
C GLU A 7 -16.15 25.55 7.60
N PRO A 8 -15.96 26.02 6.36
CA PRO A 8 -15.14 25.30 5.40
C PRO A 8 -13.70 25.19 5.93
N SER A 9 -13.10 24.00 5.77
CA SER A 9 -11.71 23.76 6.15
C SER A 9 -10.80 24.87 5.64
N MET A 10 -10.00 25.43 6.52
CA MET A 10 -9.07 26.53 6.19
C MET A 10 -8.05 26.13 5.13
N MET A 11 -7.67 24.82 5.03
CA MET A 11 -6.79 24.32 3.99
C MET A 11 -7.44 24.30 2.60
N ALA A 12 -8.73 23.95 2.52
CA ALA A 12 -9.46 24.05 1.25
C ALA A 12 -9.51 25.51 0.77
N ASP A 13 -9.75 26.44 1.70
CA ASP A 13 -9.69 27.87 1.40
C ASP A 13 -8.27 28.36 1.13
N SER A 14 -7.26 27.75 1.78
CA SER A 14 -5.86 28.06 1.51
C SER A 14 -5.43 27.68 0.10
N ALA A 15 -5.90 26.56 -0.42
CA ALA A 15 -5.65 26.19 -1.82
C ALA A 15 -6.27 27.19 -2.81
N ALA A 16 -7.40 27.80 -2.41
CA ALA A 16 -8.01 28.90 -3.16
C ALA A 16 -7.31 30.23 -2.97
N LEU A 17 -6.77 30.49 -1.75
CA LEU A 17 -6.04 31.71 -1.40
C LEU A 17 -4.59 31.71 -1.89
N LEU A 18 -3.97 30.55 -2.03
CA LEU A 18 -2.61 30.40 -2.55
C LEU A 18 -2.53 30.69 -4.06
N GLY A 19 -3.61 31.26 -4.61
CA GLY A 19 -3.60 32.00 -5.86
C GLY A 19 -2.64 31.43 -6.88
N ALA A 20 -2.95 30.28 -7.43
CA ALA A 20 -2.61 30.15 -8.83
C ALA A 20 -3.32 31.31 -9.50
N PRO A 21 -2.64 32.28 -10.13
CA PRO A 21 -3.35 33.24 -10.95
C PRO A 21 -4.14 32.43 -11.96
N ALA A 22 -5.45 32.59 -11.97
CA ALA A 22 -6.24 32.09 -13.09
C ALA A 22 -5.51 32.54 -14.36
N PRO A 23 -5.28 31.65 -15.31
CA PRO A 23 -4.67 32.06 -16.56
C PRO A 23 -5.47 33.27 -17.06
N PRO A 24 -4.81 34.38 -17.43
CA PRO A 24 -5.53 35.56 -17.89
C PRO A 24 -6.48 35.13 -19.00
N MET A 25 -7.76 35.37 -18.84
CA MET A 25 -8.71 35.23 -19.92
C MET A 25 -8.16 36.04 -21.08
N PRO A 26 -8.08 35.52 -22.26
CA PRO A 26 -7.61 36.30 -23.41
C PRO A 26 -8.55 37.50 -23.57
N PRO A 27 -8.00 38.71 -23.75
CA PRO A 27 -8.82 39.89 -23.96
C PRO A 27 -9.72 39.63 -25.19
N MET A 28 -11.00 39.85 -25.01
CA MET A 28 -12.00 39.76 -26.03
C MET A 28 -11.89 40.96 -26.98
N ASP A 29 -10.79 41.22 -27.62
CA ASP A 29 -10.65 42.15 -28.73
C ASP A 29 -9.19 42.23 -29.15
N ALA A 30 -8.73 41.17 -29.84
CA ALA A 30 -7.54 41.26 -30.66
C ALA A 30 -7.98 41.09 -32.12
N PRO A 31 -7.66 42.02 -33.05
CA PRO A 31 -7.95 41.84 -34.46
C PRO A 31 -7.17 40.63 -35.00
N ALA A 32 -7.86 39.83 -35.80
CA ALA A 32 -7.28 38.65 -36.46
C ALA A 32 -6.05 39.01 -37.30
N PRO A 33 -5.00 38.16 -37.31
CA PRO A 33 -3.87 38.36 -38.19
C PRO A 33 -4.30 38.18 -39.64
N PRO A 34 -3.83 39.00 -40.58
CA PRO A 34 -4.18 38.89 -41.99
C PRO A 34 -3.45 37.73 -42.64
N GLY A 35 -4.16 36.87 -43.37
CA GLY A 35 -3.58 36.04 -44.41
C GLY A 35 -3.68 34.52 -44.30
N LEU A 36 -4.88 33.96 -44.26
CA LEU A 36 -5.11 32.60 -44.76
C LEU A 36 -6.21 32.63 -45.83
N PRO A 37 -6.03 31.91 -46.95
CA PRO A 37 -7.03 31.89 -48.02
C PRO A 37 -8.30 31.15 -47.57
N PRO A 38 -9.49 31.54 -48.11
CA PRO A 38 -10.76 30.95 -47.73
C PRO A 38 -10.86 29.48 -48.17
N MET A 39 -11.27 28.62 -47.27
CA MET A 39 -11.63 27.24 -47.55
C MET A 39 -12.94 27.20 -48.36
N PRO A 40 -13.08 26.22 -49.28
CA PRO A 40 -14.31 26.07 -50.04
C PRO A 40 -15.48 25.63 -49.15
N PRO A 41 -16.72 26.01 -49.46
CA PRO A 41 -17.87 25.66 -48.66
C PRO A 41 -18.14 24.14 -48.70
N MET A 42 -18.33 23.53 -47.54
CA MET A 42 -18.85 22.19 -47.40
C MET A 42 -20.35 22.16 -47.83
N PRO A 43 -20.82 21.08 -48.44
CA PRO A 43 -22.23 20.95 -48.78
C PRO A 43 -23.06 20.81 -47.49
N GLU A 44 -24.16 21.55 -47.45
CA GLU A 44 -25.20 21.45 -46.46
C GLU A 44 -25.79 20.03 -46.46
N MET A 45 -25.65 19.31 -45.35
CA MET A 45 -26.48 18.14 -45.08
C MET A 45 -27.74 18.64 -44.40
N GLU A 46 -28.86 18.46 -45.07
CA GLU A 46 -30.19 18.66 -44.50
C GLU A 46 -30.37 17.76 -43.28
N ALA A 47 -30.67 18.36 -42.15
CA ALA A 47 -31.05 17.67 -40.94
C ALA A 47 -32.49 17.18 -41.05
N GLU A 48 -32.68 15.87 -41.17
CA GLU A 48 -33.98 15.26 -40.96
C GLU A 48 -34.32 15.29 -39.48
N ALA A 49 -35.48 15.85 -39.16
CA ALA A 49 -36.03 15.93 -37.82
C ALA A 49 -36.47 14.56 -37.34
N PRO A 50 -36.32 14.26 -36.03
CA PRO A 50 -36.80 13.02 -35.47
C PRO A 50 -38.32 12.98 -35.41
N ALA A 51 -38.89 11.92 -35.96
CA ALA A 51 -40.31 11.62 -35.87
C ALA A 51 -40.72 11.20 -34.44
N GLU A 52 -41.73 11.86 -33.91
CA GLU A 52 -42.34 11.50 -32.63
C GLU A 52 -43.07 10.15 -32.72
N PRO A 53 -43.14 9.32 -31.66
CA PRO A 53 -43.94 8.10 -31.66
C PRO A 53 -45.43 8.43 -31.48
N SER A 54 -46.23 8.16 -32.49
CA SER A 54 -47.69 8.20 -32.46
C SER A 54 -48.21 6.94 -31.75
N MET A 55 -48.82 7.15 -30.59
CA MET A 55 -49.76 6.21 -29.98
C MET A 55 -51.07 6.21 -30.75
N MET A 56 -51.44 5.11 -31.33
CA MET A 56 -52.83 4.69 -31.52
C MET A 56 -52.93 3.16 -31.59
N ALA A 57 -53.62 2.65 -30.62
CA ALA A 57 -54.08 1.28 -30.49
C ALA A 57 -55.29 1.01 -31.36
N ASP A 58 -55.51 -0.27 -31.60
CA ASP A 58 -56.77 -0.98 -31.88
C ASP A 58 -57.53 -0.72 -33.17
N SER A 59 -57.62 -1.80 -33.90
CA SER A 59 -58.79 -2.31 -34.64
C SER A 59 -58.43 -2.81 -36.01
N ALA A 60 -58.18 -4.10 -36.16
CA ALA A 60 -58.60 -4.88 -37.34
C ALA A 60 -58.33 -6.39 -37.10
N ALA A 61 -59.14 -6.96 -36.28
CA ALA A 61 -59.44 -8.39 -36.42
C ALA A 61 -60.38 -8.52 -37.60
N LEU A 62 -60.27 -9.57 -38.40
CA LEU A 62 -61.12 -9.99 -39.51
C LEU A 62 -60.73 -9.43 -40.91
N LEU A 63 -59.82 -10.17 -41.52
CA LEU A 63 -59.97 -10.69 -42.87
C LEU A 63 -58.81 -11.67 -43.13
N GLY A 64 -59.14 -12.95 -43.22
CA GLY A 64 -58.19 -14.01 -43.52
C GLY A 64 -57.58 -13.82 -44.92
N SER A 65 -56.25 -13.70 -44.92
CA SER A 65 -55.47 -13.99 -46.10
C SER A 65 -54.93 -15.41 -45.94
N PRO A 66 -55.00 -16.23 -46.98
CA PRO A 66 -54.43 -17.58 -46.97
C PRO A 66 -52.90 -17.46 -46.77
N ALA A 67 -52.38 -18.33 -45.89
CA ALA A 67 -50.96 -18.48 -45.70
C ALA A 67 -50.28 -18.72 -47.05
N PRO A 68 -49.11 -18.10 -47.28
CA PRO A 68 -48.32 -18.48 -48.45
C PRO A 68 -47.96 -19.94 -48.34
N PRO A 69 -47.90 -20.68 -49.45
CA PRO A 69 -47.55 -22.11 -49.43
C PRO A 69 -46.16 -22.24 -48.80
N GLU A 70 -46.02 -23.19 -47.89
CA GLU A 70 -44.72 -23.60 -47.33
C GLU A 70 -43.76 -23.77 -48.51
N ALA A 71 -42.67 -23.00 -48.49
CA ALA A 71 -41.55 -23.25 -49.37
C ALA A 71 -41.08 -24.69 -49.12
N PRO A 72 -40.82 -25.47 -50.19
CA PRO A 72 -40.30 -26.79 -50.01
C PRO A 72 -39.05 -26.67 -49.12
N LYS A 73 -38.99 -27.47 -48.07
CA LYS A 73 -37.80 -27.58 -47.18
C LYS A 73 -36.64 -27.82 -48.10
N GLY A 74 -35.79 -26.80 -48.29
CA GLY A 74 -34.59 -26.89 -49.05
C GLY A 74 -33.74 -27.99 -48.46
N ILE A 75 -33.38 -28.93 -49.28
CA ILE A 75 -32.35 -29.92 -48.98
C ILE A 75 -31.13 -29.10 -48.52
N PRO A 76 -30.55 -29.33 -47.33
CA PRO A 76 -29.34 -28.68 -46.90
C PRO A 76 -28.26 -28.88 -47.96
N LEU A 77 -27.75 -27.81 -48.50
CA LEU A 77 -26.58 -27.87 -49.36
C LEU A 77 -25.41 -28.29 -48.51
N LEU A 78 -24.96 -29.51 -48.61
CA LEU A 78 -23.75 -30.02 -48.05
C LEU A 78 -22.55 -29.23 -48.55
N PRO A 79 -21.60 -28.86 -47.69
CA PRO A 79 -20.35 -28.31 -48.14
C PRO A 79 -19.61 -29.32 -49.00
N THR A 80 -19.26 -28.93 -50.20
CA THR A 80 -18.46 -29.65 -51.15
C THR A 80 -17.00 -29.73 -50.70
N SER A 81 -16.68 -30.53 -49.73
CA SER A 81 -15.29 -30.87 -49.42
C SER A 81 -15.16 -32.29 -48.91
N LEU A 82 -15.73 -33.18 -49.64
CA LEU A 82 -15.43 -34.59 -49.43
C LEU A 82 -14.50 -35.07 -50.56
N ALA A 83 -13.27 -34.63 -50.52
CA ALA A 83 -12.25 -35.18 -51.37
C ALA A 83 -11.28 -36.02 -50.55
N ALA A 84 -11.80 -37.08 -50.00
CA ALA A 84 -10.94 -38.25 -49.81
C ALA A 84 -11.07 -39.07 -51.10
N ASP A 85 -9.98 -39.37 -51.77
CA ASP A 85 -9.98 -40.27 -52.90
C ASP A 85 -10.59 -41.59 -52.49
N PRO A 86 -11.62 -42.12 -53.18
CA PRO A 86 -12.28 -43.35 -52.75
C PRO A 86 -11.32 -44.53 -52.84
N VAL A 87 -11.02 -45.11 -51.73
CA VAL A 87 -10.34 -46.40 -51.67
C VAL A 87 -11.34 -47.44 -52.16
N LEU A 88 -11.12 -47.92 -53.35
CA LEU A 88 -11.86 -49.06 -53.90
C LEU A 88 -11.69 -50.24 -52.95
N GLY A 89 -12.71 -50.49 -52.10
CA GLY A 89 -12.65 -51.46 -51.03
C GLY A 89 -12.43 -52.87 -51.55
N ALA A 90 -11.44 -53.52 -50.96
CA ALA A 90 -11.46 -54.97 -50.84
C ALA A 90 -12.73 -55.40 -50.08
N PRO A 91 -13.34 -56.52 -50.30
CA PRO A 91 -14.60 -56.98 -49.71
C PRO A 91 -14.53 -57.13 -48.16
N ASP A 92 -13.42 -56.87 -47.56
CA ASP A 92 -13.16 -57.05 -46.12
C ASP A 92 -12.89 -55.74 -45.41
N ASN A 93 -13.17 -54.56 -46.00
CA ASN A 93 -13.09 -53.30 -45.29
C ASN A 93 -14.19 -53.22 -44.22
N LEU A 94 -13.86 -53.63 -43.01
CA LEU A 94 -14.69 -53.49 -41.82
C LEU A 94 -14.66 -52.05 -41.26
N MET A 95 -13.75 -51.25 -41.75
CA MET A 95 -13.56 -49.82 -41.38
C MET A 95 -14.12 -48.92 -42.50
N GLY A 96 -14.87 -47.93 -42.20
CA GLY A 96 -15.34 -46.92 -43.13
C GLY A 96 -14.22 -45.97 -43.53
N GLU A 97 -14.41 -45.23 -44.61
CA GLU A 97 -13.61 -44.04 -44.89
C GLU A 97 -13.98 -42.90 -43.94
N GLN A 98 -13.00 -42.09 -43.64
CA GLN A 98 -13.26 -40.86 -42.91
C GLN A 98 -14.14 -39.93 -43.74
N ALA A 99 -15.26 -39.58 -43.22
CA ALA A 99 -16.22 -38.70 -43.82
C ALA A 99 -16.34 -37.48 -42.95
N GLY A 100 -15.70 -36.36 -43.30
CA GLY A 100 -15.75 -35.15 -42.52
C GLY A 100 -17.09 -34.93 -41.79
N ALA A 101 -17.11 -35.01 -40.50
CA ALA A 101 -18.35 -34.90 -39.75
C ALA A 101 -18.82 -33.44 -39.68
N ILE A 102 -20.03 -33.15 -40.06
CA ILE A 102 -20.63 -31.85 -39.80
C ILE A 102 -21.01 -31.79 -38.33
N ILE A 103 -20.43 -30.87 -37.60
CA ILE A 103 -20.82 -30.58 -36.19
C ILE A 103 -22.19 -29.90 -36.21
N ARG A 104 -23.20 -30.63 -35.76
CA ARG A 104 -24.58 -30.15 -35.62
C ARG A 104 -24.72 -29.38 -34.30
N THR A 105 -25.80 -28.61 -34.16
CA THR A 105 -26.12 -27.99 -32.87
C THR A 105 -26.40 -29.03 -31.81
N SER A 106 -26.11 -28.70 -30.55
CA SER A 106 -26.35 -29.63 -29.43
C SER A 106 -27.78 -30.13 -29.37
N ALA A 107 -28.77 -29.30 -29.69
CA ALA A 107 -30.17 -29.66 -29.70
C ALA A 107 -30.47 -30.74 -30.80
N GLU A 108 -29.92 -30.60 -31.99
CA GLU A 108 -30.10 -31.57 -33.07
C GLU A 108 -29.42 -32.90 -32.75
N VAL A 109 -28.26 -32.85 -32.09
CA VAL A 109 -27.53 -34.04 -31.69
C VAL A 109 -28.26 -34.77 -30.58
N ASP A 110 -28.84 -34.08 -29.63
CA ASP A 110 -29.54 -34.67 -28.47
C ASP A 110 -30.86 -35.37 -28.87
N GLU A 111 -31.46 -35.02 -30.01
CA GLU A 111 -32.66 -35.69 -30.54
C GLU A 111 -32.35 -37.11 -31.15
N VAL A 112 -31.12 -37.35 -31.53
CA VAL A 112 -30.71 -38.64 -32.15
C VAL A 112 -30.41 -39.66 -31.06
N LEU A 113 -30.95 -40.87 -31.19
CA LEU A 113 -30.74 -41.96 -30.23
C LEU A 113 -29.36 -42.58 -30.41
N GLY A 114 -28.67 -42.92 -29.32
CA GLY A 114 -27.37 -43.60 -29.28
C GLY A 114 -26.27 -42.74 -28.67
N ASP A 115 -25.14 -43.36 -28.38
CA ASP A 115 -23.93 -42.71 -27.92
C ASP A 115 -23.38 -41.78 -29.00
N LYS A 116 -22.71 -40.71 -28.60
CA LYS A 116 -22.09 -39.71 -29.48
C LYS A 116 -20.61 -39.63 -29.16
N LEU A 117 -19.80 -39.25 -30.13
CA LEU A 117 -18.41 -38.89 -29.90
C LEU A 117 -18.40 -37.52 -29.21
N GLU A 118 -17.90 -37.44 -27.95
CA GLU A 118 -17.89 -36.20 -27.18
C GLU A 118 -16.55 -35.47 -27.32
N GLY A 119 -16.58 -34.29 -27.88
CA GLY A 119 -15.45 -33.37 -27.93
C GLY A 119 -15.68 -32.17 -26.98
N THR A 120 -14.73 -31.88 -26.14
CA THR A 120 -14.79 -30.74 -25.22
C THR A 120 -13.53 -29.91 -25.31
N LEU A 121 -13.71 -28.60 -25.49
CA LEU A 121 -12.68 -27.58 -25.32
C LEU A 121 -13.01 -26.78 -24.06
N HIS A 122 -12.13 -26.81 -23.09
CA HIS A 122 -12.30 -26.09 -21.81
C HIS A 122 -11.08 -25.25 -21.52
N GLU A 123 -11.26 -23.95 -21.33
CA GLU A 123 -10.21 -23.00 -21.01
C GLU A 123 -10.42 -22.39 -19.64
N VAL A 124 -9.33 -22.25 -18.87
CA VAL A 124 -9.32 -21.62 -17.55
C VAL A 124 -8.36 -20.43 -17.58
N GLU A 125 -8.91 -19.25 -17.41
CA GLU A 125 -8.16 -18.00 -17.30
C GLU A 125 -7.90 -17.64 -15.84
N LYS A 126 -6.65 -17.27 -15.54
CA LYS A 126 -6.29 -16.57 -14.31
C LYS A 126 -5.47 -15.34 -14.68
N ALA A 127 -5.99 -14.15 -14.36
CA ALA A 127 -5.34 -12.90 -14.69
C ALA A 127 -5.27 -11.95 -13.49
N THR A 128 -4.20 -11.14 -13.47
CA THR A 128 -4.07 -9.98 -12.58
C THR A 128 -3.93 -8.74 -13.47
N LEU A 129 -4.80 -7.78 -13.26
CA LEU A 129 -4.84 -6.51 -13.99
C LEU A 129 -4.38 -5.35 -13.10
N SER A 130 -3.96 -4.25 -13.74
CA SER A 130 -3.83 -2.95 -13.07
C SER A 130 -5.23 -2.39 -12.74
N ALA A 131 -5.28 -1.31 -11.96
CA ALA A 131 -6.54 -0.63 -11.66
C ALA A 131 -7.26 -0.09 -12.92
N GLU A 132 -6.51 0.20 -13.96
CA GLU A 132 -6.97 0.70 -15.26
C GLU A 132 -7.39 -0.44 -16.21
N GLY A 133 -7.21 -1.69 -15.79
CA GLY A 133 -7.58 -2.89 -16.55
C GLY A 133 -6.51 -3.40 -17.50
N GLU A 134 -5.24 -2.98 -17.37
CA GLU A 134 -4.13 -3.52 -18.15
C GLU A 134 -3.63 -4.85 -17.58
N ILE A 135 -3.24 -5.79 -18.44
CA ILE A 135 -2.76 -7.11 -18.00
C ILE A 135 -1.35 -6.99 -17.41
N ILE A 136 -1.23 -7.29 -16.11
CA ILE A 136 0.06 -7.42 -15.43
C ILE A 136 0.57 -8.85 -15.55
N LYS A 137 -0.33 -9.82 -15.32
CA LYS A 137 -0.02 -11.25 -15.41
C LYS A 137 -1.25 -12.00 -15.88
N GLN A 138 -1.08 -12.90 -16.84
CA GLN A 138 -2.15 -13.75 -17.31
C GLN A 138 -1.63 -15.17 -17.53
N THR A 139 -2.47 -16.15 -17.26
CA THR A 139 -2.23 -17.54 -17.56
C THR A 139 -3.56 -18.16 -18.02
N VAL A 140 -3.60 -18.64 -19.23
CA VAL A 140 -4.74 -19.38 -19.77
C VAL A 140 -4.29 -20.81 -20.05
N LYS A 141 -4.98 -21.76 -19.45
CA LYS A 141 -4.75 -23.21 -19.64
C LYS A 141 -5.97 -23.80 -20.28
N GLY A 142 -5.79 -24.37 -21.45
CA GLY A 142 -6.83 -25.10 -22.16
C GLY A 142 -6.66 -26.60 -22.03
N THR A 143 -7.77 -27.30 -22.19
CA THR A 143 -7.83 -28.78 -22.27
C THR A 143 -8.75 -29.15 -23.42
N LEU A 144 -8.19 -29.83 -24.40
CA LEU A 144 -8.93 -30.59 -25.40
C LEU A 144 -9.19 -31.98 -24.83
N LYS A 145 -10.45 -32.41 -24.79
CA LYS A 145 -10.81 -33.74 -24.34
C LYS A 145 -11.72 -34.40 -25.39
N VAL A 146 -11.39 -35.62 -25.74
CA VAL A 146 -12.25 -36.49 -26.57
C VAL A 146 -12.64 -37.69 -25.72
N ASN A 147 -13.95 -37.93 -25.58
CA ASN A 147 -14.48 -38.96 -24.71
C ASN A 147 -15.29 -40.00 -25.51
N ASN A 148 -15.00 -41.30 -25.23
CA ASN A 148 -15.82 -42.39 -25.67
C ASN A 148 -16.84 -42.72 -24.56
N PRO A 149 -18.12 -42.34 -24.68
CA PRO A 149 -19.11 -42.57 -23.64
C PRO A 149 -19.66 -44.02 -23.65
N SER A 150 -19.38 -44.82 -24.71
CA SER A 150 -19.90 -46.18 -24.80
C SER A 150 -19.31 -47.06 -23.72
N ALA A 151 -20.12 -47.84 -23.07
CA ALA A 151 -19.71 -48.83 -22.09
C ALA A 151 -19.18 -50.17 -22.74
N GLU A 152 -19.43 -50.38 -24.04
CA GLU A 152 -19.19 -51.66 -24.67
C GLU A 152 -18.32 -51.58 -25.95
N ASP A 153 -18.39 -50.43 -26.64
CA ASP A 153 -17.79 -50.29 -27.97
C ASP A 153 -16.57 -49.38 -27.97
N ARG A 154 -15.51 -49.81 -28.65
CA ARG A 154 -14.33 -49.01 -28.96
C ARG A 154 -14.59 -48.07 -30.12
N ILE A 155 -13.85 -47.01 -30.22
CA ILE A 155 -13.81 -46.13 -31.37
C ILE A 155 -12.38 -46.06 -31.93
N TYR A 156 -12.26 -45.85 -33.23
CA TYR A 156 -11.01 -45.90 -33.96
C TYR A 156 -10.82 -44.69 -34.86
N ASP A 157 -9.58 -44.42 -35.24
CA ASP A 157 -9.18 -43.39 -36.18
C ASP A 157 -9.89 -42.05 -35.90
N ILE A 158 -9.68 -41.54 -34.66
CA ILE A 158 -10.33 -40.32 -34.22
C ILE A 158 -9.52 -39.14 -34.78
N ASP A 159 -10.13 -38.31 -35.62
CA ASP A 159 -9.54 -37.12 -36.16
C ASP A 159 -10.28 -35.89 -35.62
N VAL A 160 -9.51 -35.01 -34.99
CA VAL A 160 -9.98 -33.73 -34.47
C VAL A 160 -9.38 -32.60 -35.28
N MET A 161 -10.16 -31.92 -36.09
CA MET A 161 -9.74 -30.71 -36.80
C MET A 161 -10.22 -29.47 -36.06
N LEU A 162 -9.30 -28.52 -35.87
CA LEU A 162 -9.53 -27.34 -35.07
C LEU A 162 -9.41 -26.05 -35.90
N ASP A 163 -10.31 -25.10 -35.67
CA ASP A 163 -10.20 -23.75 -36.18
C ASP A 163 -9.52 -22.89 -35.13
N ASN A 164 -8.67 -21.92 -35.56
CA ASN A 164 -7.89 -21.00 -34.73
C ASN A 164 -6.84 -21.67 -33.81
N ALA A 165 -6.33 -22.82 -34.21
CA ALA A 165 -5.26 -23.51 -33.48
C ALA A 165 -4.00 -22.63 -33.32
N ASP A 166 -3.71 -21.75 -34.25
CA ASP A 166 -2.60 -20.79 -34.19
C ASP A 166 -2.66 -19.84 -32.98
N ALA A 167 -3.81 -19.68 -32.34
CA ALA A 167 -3.96 -18.89 -31.12
C ALA A 167 -3.47 -19.61 -29.87
N THR A 168 -3.01 -20.86 -30.01
CA THR A 168 -2.61 -21.78 -28.94
C THR A 168 -1.25 -22.41 -29.22
N ASP A 169 -0.71 -23.17 -28.28
CA ASP A 169 0.53 -23.93 -28.43
C ASP A 169 0.30 -25.41 -28.84
N ILE A 170 -0.87 -25.73 -29.42
CA ILE A 170 -1.20 -27.10 -29.89
C ILE A 170 -0.25 -27.59 -31.00
N GLY A 171 0.35 -26.69 -31.77
CA GLY A 171 1.34 -27.00 -32.78
C GLY A 171 0.76 -27.43 -34.15
N GLY A 172 -0.55 -27.45 -34.33
CA GLY A 172 -1.23 -27.75 -35.60
C GLY A 172 -2.74 -27.70 -35.45
N ASP A 173 -3.44 -27.78 -36.57
CA ASP A 173 -4.91 -27.77 -36.65
C ASP A 173 -5.54 -29.16 -36.62
N ASN A 174 -4.73 -30.20 -36.63
CA ASN A 174 -5.19 -31.61 -36.59
C ASN A 174 -4.56 -32.36 -35.41
N VAL A 175 -5.41 -33.07 -34.67
CA VAL A 175 -5.03 -33.96 -33.58
C VAL A 175 -5.65 -35.32 -33.86
N SER A 176 -4.83 -36.37 -34.12
CA SER A 176 -5.29 -37.72 -34.41
C SER A 176 -5.03 -38.62 -33.22
N VAL A 177 -5.99 -39.53 -32.94
CA VAL A 177 -5.92 -40.52 -31.87
C VAL A 177 -6.30 -41.87 -32.45
N ASP A 178 -5.43 -42.83 -32.38
CA ASP A 178 -5.61 -44.14 -33.08
C ASP A 178 -6.84 -44.89 -32.57
N GLU A 179 -7.03 -44.96 -31.25
CA GLU A 179 -8.09 -45.80 -30.64
C GLU A 179 -8.45 -45.25 -29.25
N LEU A 180 -9.74 -45.41 -28.88
CA LEU A 180 -10.20 -45.25 -27.50
C LEU A 180 -11.05 -46.44 -27.10
N GLU A 181 -10.66 -47.07 -26.01
CA GLU A 181 -11.43 -48.15 -25.37
C GLU A 181 -12.80 -47.66 -24.89
N ALA A 182 -13.70 -48.60 -24.62
CA ALA A 182 -15.00 -48.28 -24.02
C ALA A 182 -14.83 -47.49 -22.71
N GLY A 183 -15.50 -46.34 -22.59
CA GLY A 183 -15.40 -45.45 -21.45
C GLY A 183 -14.11 -44.67 -21.33
N ALA A 184 -13.15 -44.85 -22.24
CA ALA A 184 -11.88 -44.12 -22.19
C ALA A 184 -11.98 -42.69 -22.73
N ASN A 185 -10.99 -41.84 -22.37
CA ASN A 185 -10.89 -40.51 -22.90
C ASN A 185 -9.45 -40.17 -23.26
N TYR A 186 -9.30 -39.35 -24.28
CA TYR A 186 -8.07 -38.67 -24.63
C TYR A 186 -8.11 -37.27 -24.06
N SER A 187 -6.99 -36.73 -23.52
CA SER A 187 -6.89 -35.38 -22.98
C SER A 187 -5.55 -34.74 -23.31
N MET A 188 -5.60 -33.60 -23.98
CA MET A 188 -4.44 -32.82 -24.32
C MET A 188 -4.55 -31.41 -23.67
N LYS A 189 -3.48 -30.96 -23.07
CA LYS A 189 -3.42 -29.60 -22.47
C LYS A 189 -2.73 -28.64 -23.43
N TYR A 190 -3.23 -27.42 -23.49
CA TYR A 190 -2.64 -26.36 -24.29
C TYR A 190 -2.65 -25.01 -23.52
N LYS A 191 -1.96 -24.01 -24.06
CA LYS A 191 -1.90 -22.64 -23.51
C LYS A 191 -2.38 -21.65 -24.57
N VAL A 192 -2.94 -20.56 -24.07
CA VAL A 192 -3.39 -19.41 -24.89
C VAL A 192 -2.70 -18.17 -24.38
N ASN A 193 -2.25 -17.29 -25.29
CA ASN A 193 -1.54 -16.09 -24.95
C ASN A 193 -2.33 -14.83 -25.36
N GLY A 194 -2.36 -13.83 -24.45
CA GLY A 194 -2.67 -12.45 -24.78
C GLY A 194 -4.13 -12.08 -25.08
N LYS A 195 -5.09 -12.99 -24.88
CA LYS A 195 -6.53 -12.71 -25.09
C LYS A 195 -7.27 -12.66 -23.77
N ARG A 196 -8.31 -11.85 -23.67
CA ARG A 196 -9.19 -11.73 -22.50
C ARG A 196 -10.63 -11.54 -22.96
N MET A 197 -11.58 -11.98 -22.13
CA MET A 197 -13.01 -11.77 -22.35
C MET A 197 -13.56 -10.67 -21.45
N LEU A 198 -13.08 -10.58 -20.20
CA LEU A 198 -13.54 -9.62 -19.20
C LEU A 198 -12.43 -8.64 -18.88
N VAL A 199 -12.76 -7.36 -18.82
CA VAL A 199 -11.94 -6.30 -18.23
C VAL A 199 -12.60 -5.87 -16.95
N LEU A 200 -11.81 -5.84 -15.87
CA LEU A 200 -12.18 -5.30 -14.57
C LEU A 200 -11.35 -4.05 -14.30
N ARG A 201 -11.99 -2.96 -13.89
CA ARG A 201 -11.34 -1.73 -13.47
C ARG A 201 -11.87 -1.29 -12.11
N GLU A 202 -11.02 -0.69 -11.30
CA GLU A 202 -11.41 -0.12 -10.01
C GLU A 202 -10.84 1.26 -9.83
N ARG A 203 -11.67 2.22 -9.49
CA ARG A 203 -11.28 3.53 -9.02
C ARG A 203 -11.71 3.70 -7.58
N LEU A 204 -10.74 3.90 -6.69
CA LEU A 204 -10.95 4.23 -5.29
C LEU A 204 -10.44 5.65 -5.08
N ASP A 205 -11.28 6.56 -4.56
CA ASP A 205 -10.97 7.97 -4.42
C ASP A 205 -11.35 8.46 -3.02
N THR A 206 -10.40 9.00 -2.29
CA THR A 206 -10.59 9.52 -0.93
C THR A 206 -10.98 11.00 -0.90
N ASN A 207 -11.10 11.64 -2.08
CA ASN A 207 -11.62 13.01 -2.20
C ASN A 207 -12.61 13.13 -3.37
N PRO A 208 -13.78 12.48 -3.33
CA PRO A 208 -14.74 12.44 -4.42
C PRO A 208 -15.34 13.80 -4.77
N ALA A 209 -15.27 14.79 -3.86
CA ALA A 209 -15.71 16.17 -4.13
C ALA A 209 -14.86 16.86 -5.21
N ARG A 210 -13.67 16.35 -5.52
CA ARG A 210 -12.75 16.89 -6.52
C ARG A 210 -12.25 15.82 -7.48
N PRO A 211 -13.11 15.30 -8.36
CA PRO A 211 -12.82 14.14 -9.20
C PRO A 211 -11.72 14.37 -10.27
N GLN A 212 -11.25 15.62 -10.43
CA GLN A 212 -10.14 15.94 -11.35
C GLN A 212 -8.78 15.44 -10.85
N GLU A 213 -8.62 15.28 -9.54
CA GLU A 213 -7.41 14.76 -8.93
C GLU A 213 -7.76 13.56 -8.05
N HIS A 214 -7.26 12.42 -8.43
CA HIS A 214 -7.45 11.17 -7.72
C HIS A 214 -6.53 11.14 -6.47
N SER A 215 -7.09 10.88 -5.31
CA SER A 215 -6.34 10.73 -4.06
C SER A 215 -6.52 9.35 -3.46
N LEU A 216 -5.43 8.81 -2.91
CA LEU A 216 -5.40 7.60 -2.08
C LEU A 216 -4.92 7.90 -0.66
N SER A 217 -4.81 9.17 -0.30
CA SER A 217 -4.43 9.64 1.03
C SER A 217 -5.66 9.78 1.92
N VAL A 218 -5.51 9.46 3.20
CA VAL A 218 -6.58 9.53 4.19
C VAL A 218 -6.08 10.31 5.41
N ALA A 219 -6.83 11.31 5.84
CA ALA A 219 -6.54 12.00 7.09
C ALA A 219 -6.89 11.10 8.28
N SER A 220 -5.97 10.99 9.25
CA SER A 220 -6.24 10.35 10.52
C SER A 220 -7.21 11.18 11.35
N GLY A 221 -8.22 10.57 11.96
CA GLY A 221 -9.20 11.23 12.81
C GLY A 221 -10.46 10.41 13.06
N GLU A 222 -11.19 10.77 14.11
CA GLU A 222 -12.42 10.08 14.51
C GLU A 222 -13.64 10.43 13.64
N GLU A 223 -13.63 11.60 13.01
CA GLU A 223 -14.76 12.09 12.21
C GLU A 223 -14.91 11.34 10.88
N GLY A 224 -13.82 10.71 10.43
CA GLY A 224 -13.77 10.02 9.15
C GLY A 224 -13.80 10.97 7.94
N GLY A 225 -13.37 10.44 6.80
CA GLY A 225 -13.35 11.14 5.52
C GLY A 225 -14.31 10.49 4.50
N PRO A 226 -14.73 11.22 3.45
CA PRO A 226 -15.51 10.64 2.37
C PRO A 226 -14.63 9.70 1.52
N ILE A 227 -15.23 8.68 0.95
CA ILE A 227 -14.58 7.78 0.00
C ILE A 227 -15.58 7.36 -1.08
N ALA A 228 -15.12 7.29 -2.32
CA ALA A 228 -15.88 6.74 -3.43
C ALA A 228 -15.18 5.52 -4.00
N LEU A 229 -15.96 4.50 -4.29
CA LEU A 229 -15.52 3.28 -4.96
C LEU A 229 -16.34 3.11 -6.23
N GLU A 230 -15.66 3.03 -7.37
CA GLU A 230 -16.23 2.72 -8.66
C GLU A 230 -15.59 1.46 -9.22
N ILE A 231 -16.41 0.46 -9.52
CA ILE A 231 -16.00 -0.80 -10.12
C ILE A 231 -16.68 -0.92 -11.49
N GLU A 232 -15.89 -1.14 -12.50
CA GLU A 232 -16.33 -1.28 -13.87
C GLU A 232 -15.99 -2.65 -14.41
N VAL A 233 -16.97 -3.31 -15.04
CA VAL A 233 -16.80 -4.56 -15.77
C VAL A 233 -17.18 -4.35 -17.22
N GLU A 234 -16.38 -4.89 -18.15
CA GLU A 234 -16.58 -4.75 -19.58
C GLU A 234 -16.29 -6.09 -20.26
N ASN A 235 -17.28 -6.59 -21.03
CA ASN A 235 -17.09 -7.75 -21.90
C ASN A 235 -16.42 -7.32 -23.21
N THR A 236 -15.18 -7.69 -23.40
CA THR A 236 -14.41 -7.39 -24.63
C THR A 236 -14.46 -8.50 -25.66
N ALA A 237 -15.18 -9.60 -25.38
CA ALA A 237 -15.36 -10.69 -26.33
C ALA A 237 -16.47 -10.39 -27.33
N THR A 238 -16.48 -11.16 -28.40
CA THR A 238 -17.53 -11.11 -29.43
C THR A 238 -18.78 -11.92 -29.08
N VAL A 239 -18.76 -12.59 -27.94
CA VAL A 239 -19.82 -13.46 -27.41
C VAL A 239 -20.24 -13.00 -26.03
N ALA A 240 -21.43 -13.37 -25.61
CA ALA A 240 -21.87 -13.12 -24.23
C ALA A 240 -21.05 -13.95 -23.23
N ILE A 241 -20.79 -13.34 -22.07
CA ILE A 241 -20.24 -14.03 -20.90
C ILE A 241 -21.31 -14.09 -19.82
N ASN A 242 -21.30 -15.13 -19.01
CA ASN A 242 -22.33 -15.44 -18.03
C ASN A 242 -21.74 -15.55 -16.63
N ASN A 243 -22.60 -15.50 -15.61
CA ASN A 243 -22.21 -15.69 -14.22
C ASN A 243 -21.07 -14.75 -13.81
N VAL A 244 -21.13 -13.51 -14.29
CA VAL A 244 -20.14 -12.49 -13.92
C VAL A 244 -20.44 -12.05 -12.50
N VAL A 245 -19.52 -12.37 -11.58
CA VAL A 245 -19.63 -12.01 -10.17
C VAL A 245 -18.35 -11.29 -9.76
N VAL A 246 -18.52 -10.09 -9.23
CA VAL A 246 -17.41 -9.30 -8.68
C VAL A 246 -17.42 -9.44 -7.16
N SER A 247 -16.26 -9.74 -6.59
CA SER A 247 -16.05 -9.83 -5.15
C SER A 247 -14.95 -8.86 -4.73
N ARG A 248 -15.20 -8.08 -3.70
CA ARG A 248 -14.26 -7.08 -3.19
C ARG A 248 -14.23 -7.06 -1.66
N PRO A 249 -13.20 -7.63 -1.03
CA PRO A 249 -12.98 -7.49 0.40
C PRO A 249 -12.77 -6.03 0.80
N LEU A 250 -13.42 -5.59 1.86
CA LEU A 250 -13.35 -4.25 2.42
C LEU A 250 -12.53 -4.27 3.70
N PRO A 251 -11.59 -3.32 3.91
CA PRO A 251 -10.97 -3.15 5.21
C PRO A 251 -12.03 -2.63 6.21
N LYS A 252 -11.81 -2.91 7.49
CA LYS A 252 -12.73 -2.54 8.58
C LYS A 252 -12.91 -1.03 8.76
N GLU A 253 -11.99 -0.26 8.27
CA GLU A 253 -11.98 1.21 8.30
C GLU A 253 -12.98 1.83 7.31
N LEU A 254 -13.44 1.05 6.31
CA LEU A 254 -14.41 1.49 5.31
C LEU A 254 -15.84 1.10 5.67
N SER A 255 -16.77 2.03 5.48
CA SER A 255 -18.19 1.81 5.62
C SER A 255 -18.97 2.50 4.52
N PHE A 256 -19.99 1.83 3.98
CA PHE A 256 -20.85 2.36 2.93
C PHE A 256 -22.28 2.40 3.41
N ALA A 257 -22.92 3.57 3.31
CA ALA A 257 -24.33 3.76 3.67
C ALA A 257 -25.29 3.13 2.64
N SER A 258 -24.86 3.05 1.38
CA SER A 258 -25.58 2.43 0.28
C SER A 258 -24.59 1.69 -0.61
N ILE A 259 -24.91 0.44 -0.93
CA ILE A 259 -24.05 -0.45 -1.74
C ILE A 259 -24.61 -0.69 -3.15
N GLY A 260 -25.63 0.09 -3.56
CA GLY A 260 -26.22 0.00 -4.91
C GLY A 260 -26.81 -1.38 -5.20
N ALA A 261 -26.33 -1.99 -6.31
CA ALA A 261 -26.77 -3.32 -6.75
C ALA A 261 -25.98 -4.48 -6.11
N ALA A 262 -24.98 -4.16 -5.27
CA ALA A 262 -24.16 -5.16 -4.60
C ALA A 262 -24.80 -5.63 -3.29
N THR A 263 -24.27 -6.72 -2.73
CA THR A 263 -24.60 -7.24 -1.40
C THR A 263 -23.32 -7.19 -0.55
N LEU A 264 -23.46 -6.99 0.74
CA LEU A 264 -22.36 -7.00 1.69
C LEU A 264 -22.55 -8.18 2.64
N ASP A 265 -21.59 -9.08 2.65
CA ASP A 265 -21.55 -10.20 3.59
C ASP A 265 -20.26 -10.08 4.41
N GLU A 266 -20.40 -9.97 5.73
CA GLU A 266 -19.32 -9.61 6.64
C GLU A 266 -18.57 -8.34 6.17
N ASN A 267 -17.41 -8.53 5.56
CA ASN A 267 -16.57 -7.45 5.01
C ASN A 267 -16.31 -7.63 3.51
N THR A 268 -17.13 -8.41 2.81
CA THR A 268 -16.96 -8.64 1.37
C THR A 268 -18.16 -8.11 0.60
N LEU A 269 -17.88 -7.14 -0.26
CA LEU A 269 -18.85 -6.63 -1.22
C LEU A 269 -18.91 -7.60 -2.40
N THR A 270 -20.10 -8.12 -2.68
CA THR A 270 -20.37 -9.00 -3.82
C THR A 270 -21.38 -8.35 -4.75
N TRP A 271 -20.99 -8.20 -6.00
CA TRP A 271 -21.85 -7.66 -7.05
C TRP A 271 -22.10 -8.73 -8.10
N ASP A 272 -23.32 -9.26 -8.14
CA ASP A 272 -23.78 -10.19 -9.17
C ASP A 272 -24.21 -9.37 -10.40
N VAL A 273 -23.37 -9.38 -11.41
CA VAL A 273 -23.61 -8.70 -12.68
C VAL A 273 -24.46 -9.58 -13.61
N GLY A 274 -24.37 -10.91 -13.46
CA GLY A 274 -25.09 -11.89 -14.25
C GLY A 274 -24.47 -12.07 -15.64
N THR A 275 -25.24 -11.77 -16.69
CA THR A 275 -24.80 -11.92 -18.09
C THR A 275 -24.44 -10.58 -18.71
N LEU A 276 -23.27 -10.50 -19.34
CA LEU A 276 -22.83 -9.36 -20.16
C LEU A 276 -22.83 -9.74 -21.64
N SER A 277 -23.59 -9.01 -22.45
CA SER A 277 -23.58 -9.14 -23.92
C SER A 277 -22.21 -8.73 -24.50
N ALA A 278 -21.92 -9.09 -25.73
CA ALA A 278 -20.68 -8.68 -26.41
C ALA A 278 -20.54 -7.15 -26.42
N GLY A 279 -19.41 -6.64 -25.90
CA GLY A 279 -19.11 -5.21 -25.80
C GLY A 279 -19.89 -4.45 -24.72
N GLU A 280 -20.68 -5.14 -23.90
CA GLU A 280 -21.43 -4.53 -22.82
C GLU A 280 -20.52 -4.17 -21.64
N LYS A 281 -20.84 -3.01 -21.03
CA LYS A 281 -20.14 -2.46 -19.89
C LYS A 281 -21.14 -2.11 -18.79
N GLN A 282 -20.81 -2.47 -17.56
CA GLN A 282 -21.58 -2.10 -16.38
C GLN A 282 -20.66 -1.47 -15.34
N VAL A 283 -21.21 -0.55 -14.54
CA VAL A 283 -20.48 0.22 -13.54
C VAL A 283 -21.26 0.19 -12.23
N LEU A 284 -20.58 -0.13 -11.14
CA LEU A 284 -21.04 0.01 -9.77
C LEU A 284 -20.33 1.20 -9.14
N SER A 285 -21.08 2.25 -8.77
CA SER A 285 -20.54 3.41 -8.06
C SER A 285 -21.19 3.49 -6.69
N ILE A 286 -20.38 3.55 -5.65
CA ILE A 286 -20.82 3.63 -4.25
C ILE A 286 -19.98 4.66 -3.50
N GLU A 287 -20.63 5.40 -2.59
CA GLU A 287 -19.99 6.39 -1.72
C GLU A 287 -20.10 5.93 -0.27
N GLY A 288 -19.06 6.21 0.49
CA GLY A 288 -18.95 5.81 1.88
C GLY A 288 -18.08 6.74 2.70
N THR A 289 -17.71 6.26 3.86
CA THR A 289 -16.82 6.92 4.79
C THR A 289 -15.68 6.00 5.19
N ILE A 290 -14.50 6.60 5.39
CA ILE A 290 -13.34 5.91 5.93
C ILE A 290 -12.94 6.57 7.24
N VAL A 291 -12.80 5.77 8.31
CA VAL A 291 -12.38 6.23 9.64
C VAL A 291 -11.05 5.58 9.98
N VAL A 292 -10.03 6.39 10.19
CA VAL A 292 -8.67 5.92 10.45
C VAL A 292 -8.19 6.49 11.78
N SER A 293 -7.93 5.61 12.75
CA SER A 293 -7.36 5.98 14.05
C SER A 293 -5.88 5.66 14.19
N GLY A 294 -5.28 5.01 13.19
CA GLY A 294 -3.86 4.61 13.18
C GLY A 294 -3.01 5.47 12.27
N THR A 295 -1.71 5.27 12.34
CA THR A 295 -0.71 5.99 11.54
C THR A 295 -0.16 5.17 10.36
N LYS A 296 -0.44 3.84 10.33
CA LYS A 296 0.08 2.93 9.32
C LYS A 296 -0.81 2.91 8.09
N SER A 297 -0.19 2.68 6.94
CA SER A 297 -0.90 2.45 5.69
C SER A 297 -1.91 1.30 5.78
N ILE A 298 -3.03 1.41 5.08
CA ILE A 298 -4.13 0.46 5.10
C ILE A 298 -4.20 -0.25 3.76
N ASN A 299 -4.23 -1.58 3.78
CA ASN A 299 -4.52 -2.33 2.57
C ASN A 299 -5.99 -2.09 2.20
N ALA A 300 -6.23 -1.42 1.08
CA ALA A 300 -7.57 -1.04 0.64
C ALA A 300 -8.44 -2.24 0.22
N GLY A 301 -7.87 -3.45 0.15
CA GLY A 301 -8.49 -4.59 -0.49
C GLY A 301 -8.32 -4.54 -2.00
N VAL A 302 -8.84 -5.54 -2.69
CA VAL A 302 -8.73 -5.65 -4.15
C VAL A 302 -9.97 -6.32 -4.74
N ALA A 303 -10.51 -5.75 -5.81
CA ALA A 303 -11.62 -6.38 -6.52
C ALA A 303 -11.11 -7.58 -7.34
N SER A 304 -11.94 -8.61 -7.39
CA SER A 304 -11.79 -9.76 -8.26
C SER A 304 -13.11 -10.09 -8.93
N ALA A 305 -13.05 -10.68 -10.12
CA ALA A 305 -14.23 -11.08 -10.88
C ALA A 305 -14.08 -12.52 -11.37
N THR A 306 -15.18 -13.26 -11.38
CA THR A 306 -15.28 -14.56 -12.02
C THR A 306 -16.32 -14.52 -13.12
N TYR A 307 -16.14 -15.33 -14.15
CA TYR A 307 -17.11 -15.44 -15.24
C TYR A 307 -17.03 -16.81 -15.90
N THR A 308 -18.08 -17.14 -16.65
CA THR A 308 -18.12 -18.31 -17.52
C THR A 308 -18.52 -17.92 -18.94
N SER A 309 -18.12 -18.68 -19.94
CA SER A 309 -18.55 -18.52 -21.33
C SER A 309 -18.77 -19.88 -21.98
N ASN A 310 -19.73 -19.93 -22.92
CA ASN A 310 -19.96 -21.08 -23.79
C ASN A 310 -19.08 -21.04 -25.05
N SER A 311 -17.98 -20.29 -25.01
CA SER A 311 -16.99 -20.19 -26.07
C SER A 311 -15.60 -20.27 -25.46
N THR A 312 -14.58 -20.60 -26.25
CA THR A 312 -13.18 -20.53 -25.83
C THR A 312 -12.66 -19.11 -25.92
N LEU A 313 -11.78 -18.72 -25.02
CA LEU A 313 -11.10 -17.41 -25.02
C LEU A 313 -10.20 -17.25 -26.26
N SER A 314 -9.57 -18.36 -26.70
CA SER A 314 -8.77 -18.41 -27.93
C SER A 314 -9.61 -18.31 -29.21
N ASN A 315 -10.92 -18.46 -29.13
CA ASN A 315 -11.82 -18.76 -30.23
C ASN A 315 -11.50 -20.10 -30.92
N LEU A 316 -10.80 -20.98 -30.25
CA LEU A 316 -10.58 -22.35 -30.71
C LEU A 316 -11.92 -23.06 -30.84
N ASN A 317 -12.13 -23.75 -31.94
CA ASN A 317 -13.37 -24.45 -32.22
C ASN A 317 -13.09 -25.76 -32.93
N PHE A 318 -13.97 -26.73 -32.78
CA PHE A 318 -13.97 -27.90 -33.60
C PHE A 318 -14.45 -27.54 -35.01
N ARG A 319 -13.62 -27.80 -36.02
CA ARG A 319 -13.99 -27.76 -37.41
C ARG A 319 -14.62 -29.06 -37.81
N GLU A 320 -13.96 -30.16 -37.47
CA GLU A 320 -14.39 -31.54 -37.72
C GLU A 320 -14.03 -32.42 -36.54
N LEU A 321 -14.86 -33.43 -36.27
CA LEU A 321 -14.61 -34.41 -35.21
C LEU A 321 -15.16 -35.76 -35.70
N ASP A 322 -14.27 -36.61 -36.17
CA ASP A 322 -14.59 -37.87 -36.80
C ASP A 322 -14.06 -39.04 -35.99
N ALA A 323 -14.77 -40.15 -36.03
CA ALA A 323 -14.30 -41.44 -35.53
C ALA A 323 -15.11 -42.60 -36.12
N PHE A 324 -14.49 -43.76 -36.16
CA PHE A 324 -15.14 -44.97 -36.57
C PHE A 324 -15.56 -45.88 -35.41
N CYS A 325 -16.66 -46.55 -35.63
CA CYS A 325 -17.14 -47.64 -34.77
C CYS A 325 -17.42 -48.92 -35.62
N ARG A 326 -17.91 -49.96 -35.01
CA ARG A 326 -18.24 -51.17 -35.72
C ARG A 326 -19.45 -50.99 -36.63
N GLY A 327 -19.22 -50.94 -37.94
CA GLY A 327 -20.25 -50.91 -38.97
C GLY A 327 -19.76 -51.67 -40.22
N PHE A 328 -20.65 -52.15 -41.02
CA PHE A 328 -20.29 -52.78 -42.28
C PHE A 328 -21.45 -52.78 -43.28
N SER A 329 -21.09 -52.81 -44.56
CA SER A 329 -22.07 -52.91 -45.63
C SER A 329 -21.99 -54.28 -46.32
N TYR A 330 -23.11 -54.75 -46.83
CA TYR A 330 -23.17 -55.97 -47.60
C TYR A 330 -24.28 -55.92 -48.63
N MET A 331 -24.13 -56.74 -49.70
CA MET A 331 -25.12 -56.88 -50.73
C MET A 331 -25.99 -58.14 -50.47
N ARG A 332 -27.33 -57.84 -50.49
CA ARG A 332 -28.30 -58.94 -50.60
C ARG A 332 -28.55 -59.20 -52.08
N VAL A 333 -28.30 -60.42 -52.57
CA VAL A 333 -28.44 -60.77 -53.95
C VAL A 333 -29.30 -62.02 -54.00
N ARG A 334 -30.41 -61.98 -54.72
CA ARG A 334 -31.28 -63.10 -54.98
C ARG A 334 -31.57 -63.16 -56.47
N GLU A 335 -31.73 -64.39 -57.00
CA GLU A 335 -32.18 -64.56 -58.35
C GLU A 335 -33.65 -64.18 -58.47
N ASP A 336 -34.01 -63.51 -59.57
CA ASP A 336 -35.40 -63.15 -59.87
C ASP A 336 -36.13 -64.36 -60.51
N GLU A 337 -37.42 -64.26 -60.75
CA GLU A 337 -38.23 -65.26 -61.44
C GLU A 337 -37.74 -65.45 -62.86
N ARG A 338 -37.09 -64.50 -63.46
CA ARG A 338 -36.48 -64.58 -64.78
C ARG A 338 -35.03 -65.03 -64.67
N PRO A 339 -34.59 -66.05 -65.38
CA PRO A 339 -33.21 -66.46 -65.39
C PRO A 339 -32.29 -65.24 -65.76
N ASP A 340 -31.07 -65.27 -65.27
CA ASP A 340 -30.05 -64.23 -65.43
C ASP A 340 -30.45 -62.82 -64.92
N ASN A 341 -31.54 -62.66 -64.18
CA ASN A 341 -31.90 -61.43 -63.51
C ASN A 341 -31.68 -61.62 -62.03
N TRP A 342 -30.94 -60.65 -61.45
CA TRP A 342 -30.59 -60.63 -60.04
C TRP A 342 -31.17 -59.41 -59.35
N LEU A 343 -31.93 -59.64 -58.32
CA LEU A 343 -32.45 -58.54 -57.43
C LEU A 343 -31.38 -58.26 -56.43
N CYS A 344 -30.92 -57.07 -56.45
CA CYS A 344 -29.80 -56.54 -55.64
C CYS A 344 -30.26 -55.45 -54.70
N ARG A 345 -29.90 -55.57 -53.46
CA ARG A 345 -30.10 -54.49 -52.44
C ARG A 345 -28.83 -54.35 -51.64
N THR A 346 -28.37 -53.11 -51.39
CA THR A 346 -27.26 -52.83 -50.48
C THR A 346 -27.81 -52.54 -49.09
N THR A 347 -27.11 -52.96 -48.06
CA THR A 347 -27.46 -52.76 -46.65
C THR A 347 -26.24 -52.27 -45.90
N PHE A 348 -26.38 -51.22 -45.13
CA PHE A 348 -25.42 -50.86 -44.11
C PHE A 348 -25.98 -51.27 -42.74
N GLU A 349 -25.15 -51.86 -41.87
CA GLU A 349 -25.50 -52.30 -40.54
C GLU A 349 -24.58 -51.66 -39.53
N ASN A 350 -25.16 -50.80 -38.71
CA ASN A 350 -24.46 -50.25 -37.53
C ASN A 350 -24.47 -51.30 -36.41
N ARG A 351 -23.32 -51.82 -36.01
CA ARG A 351 -23.17 -52.84 -34.97
C ARG A 351 -22.67 -52.33 -33.66
N SER A 352 -22.78 -51.01 -33.43
CA SER A 352 -22.30 -50.34 -32.24
C SER A 352 -23.44 -49.63 -31.48
N SER A 353 -23.16 -49.21 -30.25
CA SER A 353 -24.04 -48.36 -29.42
C SER A 353 -24.13 -46.94 -29.91
N PHE A 354 -23.29 -46.51 -30.84
CA PHE A 354 -23.21 -45.12 -31.31
C PHE A 354 -24.30 -44.78 -32.32
N ALA A 355 -24.70 -43.52 -32.34
CA ALA A 355 -25.41 -42.95 -33.47
C ALA A 355 -24.39 -42.72 -34.59
N VAL A 356 -24.70 -43.22 -35.79
CA VAL A 356 -23.83 -43.14 -36.96
C VAL A 356 -24.50 -42.37 -38.09
N ASP A 357 -23.76 -41.47 -38.70
CA ASP A 357 -24.11 -40.85 -39.98
C ASP A 357 -23.53 -41.70 -41.12
N LEU A 358 -24.39 -42.24 -41.99
CA LEU A 358 -23.99 -42.86 -43.23
C LEU A 358 -23.86 -41.76 -44.32
N VAL A 359 -22.63 -41.49 -44.73
CA VAL A 359 -22.33 -40.33 -45.62
C VAL A 359 -22.34 -40.82 -47.08
N LYS A 360 -21.70 -41.97 -47.42
CA LYS A 360 -21.52 -42.43 -48.75
C LYS A 360 -21.64 -43.97 -48.78
N LEU A 361 -22.40 -44.44 -49.75
CA LEU A 361 -22.44 -45.88 -50.06
C LEU A 361 -22.60 -46.06 -51.56
N GLN A 362 -21.51 -46.37 -52.24
CA GLN A 362 -21.50 -46.61 -53.68
C GLN A 362 -21.20 -48.08 -53.94
N VAL A 363 -21.97 -48.61 -54.84
CA VAL A 363 -21.81 -50.03 -55.20
C VAL A 363 -21.75 -50.14 -56.73
N ARG A 364 -20.75 -50.82 -57.23
CA ARG A 364 -20.60 -51.15 -58.64
C ARG A 364 -20.33 -52.65 -58.82
N MET A 365 -20.68 -53.18 -60.00
CA MET A 365 -20.29 -54.55 -60.36
C MET A 365 -18.79 -54.57 -60.64
N LYS A 366 -18.08 -55.58 -60.17
CA LYS A 366 -16.67 -55.77 -60.53
C LYS A 366 -16.52 -55.89 -62.03
N GLY A 367 -15.70 -55.04 -62.65
CA GLY A 367 -15.49 -55.04 -64.11
C GLY A 367 -16.43 -54.09 -64.88
N SER A 368 -17.27 -53.32 -64.19
CA SER A 368 -18.04 -52.22 -64.74
C SER A 368 -17.76 -50.94 -63.94
N ASP A 369 -17.68 -49.84 -64.65
CA ASP A 369 -17.55 -48.49 -64.01
C ASP A 369 -18.95 -47.94 -63.67
N ASP A 370 -20.03 -48.58 -64.07
CA ASP A 370 -21.39 -48.11 -63.80
C ASP A 370 -21.78 -48.41 -62.35
N LEU A 371 -22.20 -47.35 -61.63
CA LEU A 371 -22.69 -47.44 -60.26
C LEU A 371 -24.08 -48.06 -60.25
N LEU A 372 -24.23 -49.22 -59.60
CA LEU A 372 -25.52 -49.84 -59.32
C LEU A 372 -26.29 -49.08 -58.24
N PHE A 373 -25.59 -48.66 -57.19
CA PHE A 373 -26.09 -47.82 -56.16
C PHE A 373 -25.11 -46.64 -56.00
N ASP A 374 -25.65 -45.44 -56.04
CA ASP A 374 -24.94 -44.21 -55.84
C ASP A 374 -25.65 -43.39 -54.76
N ILE A 375 -25.18 -43.58 -53.51
CA ILE A 375 -25.71 -42.91 -52.33
C ILE A 375 -24.59 -42.04 -51.83
N ASN A 376 -24.61 -40.81 -52.34
CA ASN A 376 -23.71 -39.75 -51.93
C ASN A 376 -24.48 -38.68 -51.18
N ASP A 377 -23.88 -38.02 -50.22
CA ASP A 377 -24.39 -36.86 -49.51
C ASP A 377 -25.75 -37.05 -48.82
N VAL A 378 -26.08 -38.23 -48.44
CA VAL A 378 -27.42 -38.59 -47.95
C VAL A 378 -27.44 -38.52 -46.40
N ARG A 379 -26.47 -38.16 -45.72
CA ARG A 379 -26.40 -38.13 -44.25
C ARG A 379 -27.61 -38.70 -43.55
N GLN A 380 -27.61 -40.00 -43.44
CA GLN A 380 -28.67 -40.75 -42.80
C GLN A 380 -28.23 -41.20 -41.40
N ASP A 381 -29.01 -40.81 -40.41
CA ASP A 381 -28.80 -41.29 -39.06
C ASP A 381 -29.17 -42.78 -38.99
N VAL A 382 -28.17 -43.60 -38.73
CA VAL A 382 -28.39 -45.03 -38.49
C VAL A 382 -28.30 -45.30 -37.00
N LYS A 383 -29.40 -45.68 -36.39
CA LYS A 383 -29.56 -45.94 -34.95
C LYS A 383 -28.60 -47.05 -34.47
N PRO A 384 -28.27 -47.06 -33.17
CA PRO A 384 -27.56 -48.17 -32.56
C PRO A 384 -28.15 -49.51 -32.95
N HIS A 385 -27.29 -50.45 -33.34
CA HIS A 385 -27.69 -51.80 -33.81
C HIS A 385 -28.73 -51.81 -34.94
N GLY A 386 -28.89 -50.69 -35.64
CA GLY A 386 -29.82 -50.49 -36.70
C GLY A 386 -29.24 -50.82 -38.08
N LYS A 387 -30.16 -50.90 -39.09
CA LYS A 387 -29.79 -51.14 -40.47
C LYS A 387 -30.41 -50.05 -41.32
N TRP A 388 -29.65 -49.64 -42.31
CA TRP A 388 -30.16 -48.87 -43.44
C TRP A 388 -30.19 -49.77 -44.69
N GLU A 389 -31.23 -49.74 -45.48
CA GLU A 389 -31.35 -50.57 -46.68
C GLU A 389 -31.76 -49.71 -47.88
N SER A 390 -31.09 -49.94 -49.00
CA SER A 390 -31.45 -49.25 -50.27
C SER A 390 -32.73 -49.86 -50.90
N GLU A 391 -33.24 -49.25 -51.92
CA GLU A 391 -34.23 -49.85 -52.82
C GLU A 391 -33.65 -51.06 -53.52
N GLU A 392 -34.51 -51.97 -53.98
CA GLU A 392 -34.11 -53.14 -54.78
C GLU A 392 -33.88 -52.75 -56.22
N ARG A 393 -32.75 -53.15 -56.79
CA ARG A 393 -32.43 -52.89 -58.20
C ARG A 393 -32.14 -54.24 -58.90
N THR A 394 -32.55 -54.32 -60.14
CA THR A 394 -32.34 -55.58 -60.98
C THR A 394 -31.07 -55.39 -61.78
N VAL A 395 -30.25 -56.45 -61.83
CA VAL A 395 -29.02 -56.54 -62.60
C VAL A 395 -29.12 -57.80 -63.47
N MET A 396 -28.80 -57.70 -64.77
CA MET A 396 -28.71 -58.82 -65.68
C MET A 396 -27.29 -59.41 -65.73
N ALA A 397 -27.13 -60.62 -65.28
CA ALA A 397 -25.85 -61.34 -65.34
C ALA A 397 -26.05 -62.88 -65.41
N GLN A 398 -25.29 -63.56 -66.23
CA GLN A 398 -25.37 -65.00 -66.39
C GLN A 398 -24.98 -65.83 -65.17
N SER A 399 -24.30 -65.22 -64.25
CA SER A 399 -23.89 -65.81 -62.94
C SER A 399 -24.11 -64.75 -61.85
N LYS A 400 -24.11 -65.16 -60.57
CA LYS A 400 -24.21 -64.30 -59.45
C LYS A 400 -23.19 -63.12 -59.59
N PRO A 401 -23.62 -61.90 -59.66
CA PRO A 401 -22.72 -60.80 -59.80
C PRO A 401 -21.90 -60.53 -58.53
N ASP A 402 -20.63 -60.18 -58.73
CA ASP A 402 -19.74 -59.66 -57.67
C ASP A 402 -19.72 -58.17 -57.68
N PHE A 403 -19.62 -57.57 -56.49
CA PHE A 403 -19.69 -56.08 -56.29
C PHE A 403 -18.44 -55.57 -55.64
N ALA A 404 -18.12 -54.32 -55.90
CA ALA A 404 -17.21 -53.52 -55.19
C ALA A 404 -18.02 -52.38 -54.44
N THR A 405 -17.77 -52.19 -53.19
CA THR A 405 -18.49 -51.25 -52.35
C THR A 405 -17.54 -50.21 -51.87
N GLU A 406 -17.93 -48.96 -51.95
CA GLU A 406 -17.24 -47.82 -51.34
C GLU A 406 -18.16 -47.27 -50.22
N LEU A 407 -17.63 -47.12 -49.01
CA LEU A 407 -18.40 -46.85 -47.82
C LEU A 407 -17.72 -45.75 -47.04
N ALA A 408 -18.46 -44.66 -46.68
CA ALA A 408 -18.04 -43.67 -45.76
C ALA A 408 -19.15 -43.43 -44.72
N TYR A 409 -18.79 -43.49 -43.46
CA TYR A 409 -19.66 -43.21 -42.32
C TYR A 409 -18.85 -42.72 -41.16
N THR A 410 -19.48 -42.01 -40.22
CA THR A 410 -18.82 -41.51 -39.01
C THR A 410 -19.75 -41.59 -37.82
N ILE A 411 -19.20 -41.61 -36.61
CA ILE A 411 -19.97 -41.44 -35.39
C ILE A 411 -20.45 -40.01 -35.32
N LEU A 412 -21.70 -39.81 -34.90
CA LEU A 412 -22.24 -38.46 -34.70
C LEU A 412 -21.49 -37.73 -33.58
N PRO A 413 -20.85 -36.58 -33.85
CA PRO A 413 -20.11 -35.85 -32.84
C PRO A 413 -21.00 -34.90 -32.01
N ARG A 414 -20.67 -34.78 -30.74
CA ARG A 414 -21.19 -33.78 -29.81
C ARG A 414 -20.04 -32.87 -29.32
N ALA A 415 -19.96 -31.67 -29.84
CA ALA A 415 -18.91 -30.73 -29.49
C ALA A 415 -19.40 -29.72 -28.45
N SER A 416 -18.59 -29.45 -27.45
CA SER A 416 -18.82 -28.43 -26.44
C SER A 416 -17.60 -27.54 -26.22
N ARG A 417 -17.86 -26.30 -25.84
CA ARG A 417 -16.82 -25.32 -25.57
C ARG A 417 -17.19 -24.53 -24.31
N SER A 418 -16.17 -24.22 -23.50
CA SER A 418 -16.39 -23.41 -22.31
C SER A 418 -15.12 -22.67 -21.92
N THR A 419 -15.29 -21.55 -21.27
CA THR A 419 -14.22 -20.81 -20.59
C THR A 419 -14.68 -20.46 -19.17
N GLU A 420 -13.79 -20.63 -18.22
CA GLU A 420 -13.93 -20.12 -16.86
C GLU A 420 -12.82 -19.10 -16.60
N GLY A 421 -13.18 -17.91 -16.15
CA GLY A 421 -12.24 -16.84 -15.87
C GLY A 421 -12.25 -16.42 -14.40
N SER A 422 -11.05 -16.15 -13.88
CA SER A 422 -10.83 -15.54 -12.57
C SER A 422 -9.83 -14.41 -12.73
N ILE A 423 -10.31 -13.18 -12.55
CA ILE A 423 -9.54 -11.97 -12.77
C ILE A 423 -9.46 -11.22 -11.45
N GLY A 424 -8.26 -10.84 -11.02
CA GLY A 424 -8.03 -9.98 -9.86
C GLY A 424 -7.32 -8.69 -10.26
N LEU A 425 -7.51 -7.63 -9.51
CA LEU A 425 -6.75 -6.40 -9.66
C LEU A 425 -5.50 -6.43 -8.79
N GLN A 426 -4.55 -5.55 -9.09
CA GLN A 426 -3.41 -5.29 -8.22
C GLN A 426 -3.89 -4.58 -6.94
N ALA A 427 -3.38 -5.02 -5.79
CA ALA A 427 -3.72 -4.43 -4.51
C ALA A 427 -3.32 -2.94 -4.44
N LYS A 428 -4.20 -2.13 -3.87
CA LYS A 428 -3.97 -0.72 -3.56
C LYS A 428 -3.77 -0.52 -2.07
N THR A 429 -3.00 0.48 -1.72
CA THR A 429 -2.72 0.86 -0.34
C THR A 429 -3.17 2.30 -0.13
N LEU A 430 -3.99 2.54 0.88
CA LEU A 430 -4.33 3.87 1.34
C LEU A 430 -3.21 4.38 2.25
N GLN A 431 -2.74 5.58 1.99
CA GLN A 431 -1.69 6.23 2.76
C GLN A 431 -2.32 7.14 3.82
N VAL A 432 -1.86 7.02 5.07
CA VAL A 432 -2.40 7.78 6.19
C VAL A 432 -1.59 9.05 6.37
N VAL A 433 -2.27 10.19 6.38
CA VAL A 433 -1.72 11.52 6.65
C VAL A 433 -1.92 11.81 8.13
N GLU A 434 -0.83 11.91 8.88
CA GLU A 434 -0.84 12.18 10.32
C GLU A 434 0.45 12.89 10.74
N ALA A 435 0.34 13.90 11.59
CA ALA A 435 1.49 14.59 12.17
C ALA A 435 1.19 15.10 13.57
N ASN A 436 2.22 15.29 14.37
CA ASN A 436 2.19 15.96 15.66
C ASN A 436 2.81 17.33 15.55
N LEU A 437 2.19 18.34 16.18
CA LEU A 437 2.71 19.71 16.27
C LEU A 437 3.09 20.02 17.72
N GLU A 438 4.34 20.41 17.91
CA GLU A 438 4.88 20.87 19.19
C GLU A 438 5.33 22.33 19.04
N LYS A 439 5.18 23.11 20.10
CA LYS A 439 5.65 24.50 20.19
C LYS A 439 6.33 24.68 21.54
N VAL A 440 7.52 25.27 21.50
CA VAL A 440 8.30 25.57 22.70
C VAL A 440 8.90 26.98 22.60
N TYR A 441 9.16 27.57 23.73
CA TYR A 441 9.93 28.80 23.84
C TYR A 441 11.31 28.51 24.45
N SER A 442 12.31 29.26 24.06
CA SER A 442 13.66 29.15 24.63
C SER A 442 13.72 29.49 26.14
N THR A 443 12.71 30.16 26.69
CA THR A 443 12.52 30.39 28.11
C THR A 443 11.04 30.51 28.46
N SER A 444 10.67 30.06 29.65
CA SER A 444 9.30 30.20 30.18
C SER A 444 9.15 31.43 31.12
N GLY A 445 10.28 32.07 31.52
CA GLY A 445 10.28 33.19 32.42
C GLY A 445 10.92 34.46 31.82
N LEU A 446 10.25 35.59 31.90
CA LEU A 446 10.78 36.88 31.48
C LEU A 446 10.95 37.82 32.70
N ARG A 447 11.91 38.71 32.64
CA ARG A 447 12.06 39.77 33.64
C ARG A 447 11.18 40.97 33.32
N SER A 448 10.42 41.39 34.28
CA SER A 448 9.56 42.57 34.14
C SER A 448 10.32 43.83 33.75
N TYR A 449 9.68 44.66 32.92
CA TYR A 449 10.17 46.00 32.52
C TYR A 449 11.58 45.99 31.90
N ARG A 450 11.94 44.91 31.22
CA ARG A 450 13.21 44.78 30.49
C ARG A 450 12.97 44.21 29.10
N SER A 451 13.59 44.78 28.11
CA SER A 451 13.54 44.23 26.76
C SER A 451 14.34 42.91 26.71
N GLN A 452 13.69 41.86 26.25
CA GLN A 452 14.25 40.50 26.14
C GLN A 452 13.84 39.84 24.84
N LYS A 453 14.70 38.95 24.38
CA LYS A 453 14.48 38.13 23.19
C LYS A 453 14.16 36.71 23.61
N VAL A 454 13.16 36.11 22.98
CA VAL A 454 12.76 34.73 23.14
C VAL A 454 12.70 34.09 21.77
N THR A 455 13.25 32.89 21.59
CA THR A 455 13.11 32.15 20.36
C THR A 455 11.93 31.17 20.48
N ALA A 456 11.00 31.24 19.54
CA ALA A 456 9.92 30.27 19.39
C ALA A 456 10.34 29.20 18.40
N CYS A 457 10.16 27.95 18.78
CA CYS A 457 10.41 26.78 17.94
C CYS A 457 9.12 25.96 17.81
N LEU A 458 8.68 25.74 16.55
CA LEU A 458 7.60 24.81 16.23
C LEU A 458 8.18 23.61 15.53
N THR A 459 7.82 22.42 15.99
CA THR A 459 8.25 21.15 15.39
C THR A 459 7.03 20.38 14.90
N LEU A 460 6.99 20.11 13.60
CA LEU A 460 5.98 19.25 12.96
C LEU A 460 6.61 17.92 12.60
N SER A 461 6.19 16.85 13.28
CA SER A 461 6.70 15.48 13.07
C SER A 461 5.69 14.66 12.27
N ASN A 462 6.08 14.12 11.10
CA ASN A 462 5.24 13.26 10.28
C ASN A 462 5.19 11.85 10.86
N ASN A 463 4.10 11.52 11.53
CA ASN A 463 3.86 10.21 12.15
C ASN A 463 3.04 9.26 11.25
N GLY A 464 2.58 9.75 10.10
CA GLY A 464 1.77 8.99 9.14
C GLY A 464 2.58 8.03 8.28
N SER A 465 1.93 7.48 7.27
CA SER A 465 2.56 6.65 6.22
C SER A 465 2.66 7.36 4.87
N SER A 466 2.12 8.58 4.77
CA SER A 466 2.15 9.42 3.57
C SER A 466 3.16 10.55 3.71
N ASP A 467 3.74 10.98 2.60
CA ASP A 467 4.49 12.25 2.56
C ASP A 467 3.53 13.42 2.79
N ILE A 468 3.94 14.42 3.57
CA ILE A 468 3.20 15.68 3.72
C ILE A 468 3.84 16.71 2.78
N ASN A 469 3.03 17.21 1.84
CA ASN A 469 3.52 18.09 0.79
C ASN A 469 3.00 19.53 0.85
N LEU A 470 1.92 19.74 1.56
CA LEU A 470 1.33 21.06 1.79
C LEU A 470 0.94 21.19 3.24
N MET A 471 1.31 22.32 3.86
CA MET A 471 0.94 22.60 5.23
C MET A 471 0.73 24.10 5.44
N ARG A 472 -0.15 24.42 6.38
CA ARG A 472 -0.43 25.75 6.87
C ARG A 472 -0.40 25.72 8.40
N ILE A 473 0.47 26.49 8.98
CA ILE A 473 0.60 26.63 10.41
C ILE A 473 0.04 28.00 10.80
N THR A 474 -0.87 28.03 11.75
CA THR A 474 -1.39 29.22 12.39
C THR A 474 -0.87 29.24 13.80
N ASP A 475 -0.06 30.24 14.12
CA ASP A 475 0.63 30.37 15.38
C ASP A 475 0.24 31.66 16.06
N ASP A 476 -0.26 31.58 17.28
CA ASP A 476 -0.63 32.72 18.09
C ASP A 476 0.58 33.22 18.90
N VAL A 477 0.89 34.49 18.77
CA VAL A 477 1.95 35.20 19.50
C VAL A 477 1.31 36.09 20.57
N PRO A 478 1.61 35.88 21.85
CA PRO A 478 1.03 36.64 22.94
C PRO A 478 1.31 38.17 22.85
N GLY A 479 0.42 38.97 23.40
CA GLY A 479 0.49 40.43 23.35
C GLY A 479 1.64 41.11 24.11
N LEU A 480 2.38 40.34 24.91
CA LEU A 480 3.62 40.85 25.55
C LEU A 480 4.81 40.88 24.56
N PHE A 481 4.65 40.33 23.36
CA PHE A 481 5.66 40.38 22.32
C PHE A 481 5.26 41.31 21.18
N ASP A 482 6.27 41.95 20.59
CA ASP A 482 6.12 42.64 19.32
C ASP A 482 5.82 41.67 18.19
N ALA A 483 5.35 42.19 17.05
CA ALA A 483 5.16 41.38 15.85
C ALA A 483 6.48 40.72 15.44
N PRO A 484 6.49 39.38 15.19
CA PRO A 484 7.72 38.64 14.87
C PRO A 484 8.33 39.13 13.56
N ASP A 485 9.67 39.22 13.51
CA ASP A 485 10.40 39.47 12.28
C ASP A 485 10.54 38.17 11.45
N VAL A 486 9.65 38.02 10.49
CA VAL A 486 9.64 36.87 9.60
C VAL A 486 10.82 36.77 8.62
N SER A 487 11.61 37.86 8.50
CA SER A 487 12.79 37.87 7.63
C SER A 487 13.96 37.07 8.19
N ALA A 488 13.98 36.88 9.50
CA ALA A 488 14.97 36.07 10.22
C ALA A 488 14.49 34.64 10.53
N MET A 489 13.27 34.30 10.14
CA MET A 489 12.70 32.96 10.37
C MET A 489 13.45 31.90 9.57
N THR A 490 13.78 30.80 10.21
CA THR A 490 14.38 29.61 9.56
C THR A 490 13.40 28.45 9.58
N ILE A 491 13.27 27.76 8.44
CA ILE A 491 12.48 26.54 8.32
C ILE A 491 13.39 25.44 7.80
N LYS A 492 13.50 24.38 8.55
CA LYS A 492 14.37 23.23 8.23
C LYS A 492 13.57 21.94 8.16
N ILE A 493 13.88 21.07 7.21
CA ILE A 493 13.37 19.69 7.13
C ILE A 493 14.57 18.76 7.32
N ASN A 494 14.56 17.96 8.38
CA ASN A 494 15.69 17.13 8.78
C ASN A 494 17.02 17.90 8.82
N GLY A 495 17.02 19.08 9.41
CA GLY A 495 18.20 19.94 9.50
C GLY A 495 18.61 20.67 8.23
N LYS A 496 17.96 20.41 7.08
CA LYS A 496 18.20 21.14 5.83
C LYS A 496 17.22 22.30 5.68
N GLU A 497 17.74 23.48 5.49
CA GLU A 497 16.95 24.69 5.29
C GLU A 497 16.11 24.64 4.01
N LEU A 498 14.87 25.11 4.11
CA LEU A 498 13.92 25.15 3.01
C LEU A 498 14.06 26.46 2.23
N ASP A 499 13.94 26.40 0.90
CA ASP A 499 14.02 27.57 0.03
C ASP A 499 12.91 28.57 0.34
N ALA A 500 13.26 29.85 0.51
CA ALA A 500 12.34 30.93 0.82
C ALA A 500 11.18 31.05 -0.20
N GLU A 501 11.36 30.61 -1.44
CA GLU A 501 10.30 30.62 -2.46
C GLU A 501 9.16 29.64 -2.14
N GLN A 502 9.39 28.63 -1.33
CA GLN A 502 8.39 27.65 -0.92
C GLN A 502 7.60 28.08 0.31
N ILE A 503 8.02 29.19 0.95
CA ILE A 503 7.46 29.70 2.19
C ILE A 503 6.62 30.94 1.87
N LYS A 504 5.44 31.01 2.46
CA LYS A 504 4.59 32.21 2.47
C LYS A 504 4.20 32.49 3.92
N THR A 505 4.48 33.70 4.38
CA THR A 505 4.15 34.18 5.74
C THR A 505 3.18 35.33 5.68
N GLU A 506 2.27 35.37 6.65
CA GLU A 506 1.33 36.48 6.88
C GLU A 506 1.21 36.73 8.36
N ILE A 507 1.23 38.00 8.78
CA ILE A 507 1.05 38.41 10.17
C ILE A 507 -0.20 39.29 10.25
N ASN A 508 -1.10 38.92 11.16
CA ASN A 508 -2.30 39.65 11.45
C ASN A 508 -2.31 40.10 12.92
N SER A 509 -2.89 41.24 13.20
CA SER A 509 -3.09 41.71 14.58
C SER A 509 -4.16 40.87 15.27
N GLY A 510 -3.93 40.54 16.53
CA GLY A 510 -4.82 39.78 17.37
C GLY A 510 -4.60 38.28 17.29
N ILE A 511 -5.07 37.58 18.31
CA ILE A 511 -4.99 36.12 18.45
C ILE A 511 -6.26 35.49 17.87
N THR A 512 -6.12 34.44 17.12
CA THR A 512 -7.23 33.75 16.41
C THR A 512 -7.64 32.42 17.02
N LEU A 513 -6.74 31.71 17.71
CA LEU A 513 -7.02 30.44 18.32
C LEU A 513 -7.69 30.64 19.69
N GLU A 514 -8.75 29.91 19.98
CA GLU A 514 -9.47 30.00 21.25
C GLU A 514 -8.74 29.27 22.39
N LYS A 515 -9.03 29.70 23.64
CA LYS A 515 -8.56 29.11 24.91
C LYS A 515 -7.17 29.52 25.36
N VAL A 516 -6.88 30.82 25.36
CA VAL A 516 -5.59 31.33 25.79
C VAL A 516 -5.76 32.26 26.99
N ASN A 517 -4.87 32.17 27.95
CA ASN A 517 -4.69 33.27 28.91
C ASN A 517 -4.08 34.44 28.14
N ARG A 518 -4.86 35.45 27.86
CA ARG A 518 -4.40 36.62 27.09
C ARG A 518 -3.48 37.49 27.91
N SER A 519 -2.44 38.02 27.29
CA SER A 519 -1.59 39.02 27.86
C SER A 519 -2.36 40.32 28.10
N PRO A 520 -2.21 40.99 29.26
CA PRO A 520 -2.76 42.33 29.47
C PRO A 520 -2.02 43.41 28.68
N ASP A 521 -0.83 43.16 28.15
CA ASP A 521 0.02 44.14 27.47
C ASP A 521 -0.43 44.42 26.03
N GLY A 522 -1.24 43.55 25.45
CA GLY A 522 -1.74 43.74 24.08
C GLY A 522 -2.62 42.59 23.54
N ASP A 523 -3.15 42.81 22.33
CA ASP A 523 -4.01 41.86 21.66
C ASP A 523 -3.25 40.71 21.00
N GLY A 524 -1.92 40.80 20.92
CA GLY A 524 -1.04 39.82 20.28
C GLY A 524 -1.10 39.84 18.76
N HIS A 525 -0.56 38.78 18.17
CA HIS A 525 -0.47 38.59 16.71
C HIS A 525 -0.78 37.16 16.35
N THR A 526 -1.27 36.95 15.13
CA THR A 526 -1.37 35.62 14.53
C THR A 526 -0.40 35.54 13.35
N LEU A 527 0.57 34.64 13.43
CA LEU A 527 1.50 34.30 12.37
C LEU A 527 0.96 33.11 11.58
N THR A 528 0.74 33.28 10.28
CA THR A 528 0.35 32.22 9.39
C THR A 528 1.50 31.88 8.47
N ILE A 529 1.97 30.64 8.52
CA ILE A 529 3.06 30.11 7.73
C ILE A 529 2.49 29.05 6.78
N THR A 530 2.64 29.23 5.48
CA THR A 530 2.21 28.26 4.47
C THR A 530 3.43 27.75 3.73
N VAL A 531 3.61 26.43 3.70
CA VAL A 531 4.73 25.74 3.07
C VAL A 531 4.20 24.76 2.04
N GLY A 532 4.86 24.66 0.89
CA GLY A 532 4.46 23.75 -0.17
C GLY A 532 3.49 24.33 -1.21
N ALA A 533 3.14 25.61 -1.13
CA ALA A 533 2.21 26.23 -2.07
C ALA A 533 2.69 26.25 -3.52
N ARG A 534 3.99 26.32 -3.74
CA ARG A 534 4.61 26.38 -5.09
C ARG A 534 5.16 25.04 -5.58
N GLY A 535 5.34 24.08 -4.69
CA GLY A 535 5.81 22.74 -5.01
C GLY A 535 5.76 21.84 -3.77
N PRO A 536 5.76 20.52 -3.92
CA PRO A 536 5.68 19.59 -2.80
C PRO A 536 6.88 19.78 -1.86
N VAL A 537 6.61 19.77 -0.57
CA VAL A 537 7.63 19.89 0.47
C VAL A 537 8.40 18.57 0.66
N GLY A 538 7.68 17.43 0.58
CA GLY A 538 8.26 16.10 0.72
C GLY A 538 8.69 15.76 2.14
N LEU A 539 7.94 16.21 3.15
CA LEU A 539 8.15 15.76 4.52
C LEU A 539 7.75 14.29 4.65
N LYS A 540 8.74 13.41 4.62
CA LYS A 540 8.55 11.94 4.60
C LYS A 540 8.10 11.41 5.97
N PRO A 541 7.46 10.22 6.00
CA PRO A 541 7.20 9.50 7.24
C PRO A 541 8.44 9.38 8.13
N GLY A 542 8.26 9.69 9.43
CA GLY A 542 9.33 9.68 10.42
C GLY A 542 10.26 10.89 10.42
N ASN A 543 10.06 11.85 9.52
CA ASN A 543 10.84 13.08 9.45
C ASN A 543 10.14 14.22 10.17
N ASN A 544 10.92 15.23 10.57
CA ASN A 544 10.41 16.45 11.19
C ASN A 544 10.73 17.69 10.37
N MET A 545 9.91 18.71 10.55
CA MET A 545 10.14 20.08 10.10
C MET A 545 10.17 20.98 11.33
N THR A 546 11.22 21.79 11.44
CA THR A 546 11.38 22.79 12.50
C THR A 546 11.24 24.20 11.93
N ILE A 547 10.56 25.07 12.66
CA ILE A 547 10.38 26.49 12.36
C ILE A 547 10.85 27.28 13.58
N GLU A 548 11.87 28.08 13.39
CA GLU A 548 12.46 28.90 14.46
C GLU A 548 12.33 30.38 14.08
N TYR A 549 11.89 31.18 15.00
CA TYR A 549 11.82 32.64 14.84
C TYR A 549 11.90 33.35 16.18
N ASP A 550 12.36 34.60 16.16
CA ASP A 550 12.60 35.41 17.33
C ASP A 550 11.41 36.31 17.69
N LEU A 551 11.13 36.37 18.98
CA LEU A 551 10.15 37.25 19.59
C LEU A 551 10.85 38.26 20.50
N ILE A 552 10.48 39.53 20.44
CA ILE A 552 11.00 40.58 21.30
C ILE A 552 9.89 41.00 22.23
N SER A 553 10.14 40.93 23.53
CA SER A 553 9.29 41.50 24.56
C SER A 553 9.95 42.78 25.03
N PRO A 554 9.41 43.97 24.62
CA PRO A 554 10.10 45.23 24.86
C PRO A 554 10.04 45.68 26.32
N ASP A 555 8.88 45.54 26.96
CA ASP A 555 8.62 46.04 28.31
C ASP A 555 7.51 45.24 29.02
N PRO A 556 7.74 43.94 29.29
CA PRO A 556 6.68 43.07 29.79
C PRO A 556 6.23 43.46 31.22
N SER A 557 4.92 43.53 31.40
CA SER A 557 4.30 43.78 32.71
C SER A 557 4.33 42.51 33.58
N PRO A 558 4.58 42.62 34.88
CA PRO A 558 4.49 41.50 35.81
C PRO A 558 3.08 40.93 35.97
N ASP A 559 2.07 41.57 35.40
CA ASP A 559 0.70 41.03 35.34
C ASP A 559 0.54 39.87 34.34
N ASN A 560 1.55 39.64 33.49
CA ASN A 560 1.63 38.48 32.62
C ASN A 560 2.02 37.22 33.40
N THR A 561 1.04 36.51 33.90
CA THR A 561 1.23 35.25 34.64
C THR A 561 0.63 34.09 33.83
N ASP A 562 1.45 33.08 33.53
CA ASP A 562 1.02 31.87 32.84
C ASP A 562 0.27 32.14 31.51
N ILE A 563 0.85 32.99 30.68
CA ILE A 563 0.31 33.33 29.35
C ILE A 563 0.57 32.17 28.40
N THR A 564 -0.49 31.61 27.84
CA THR A 564 -0.39 30.47 26.93
C THR A 564 -0.72 30.87 25.49
N ALA A 565 -0.02 30.32 24.51
CA ALA A 565 -0.24 30.59 23.08
C ALA A 565 -0.08 29.29 22.26
N PRO A 566 -1.19 28.65 21.90
CA PRO A 566 -1.16 27.44 21.08
C PRO A 566 -0.81 27.75 19.62
N ALA A 567 -0.50 26.70 18.86
CA ALA A 567 -0.45 26.74 17.41
C ALA A 567 -1.34 25.63 16.85
N ARG A 568 -1.78 25.81 15.61
CA ARG A 568 -2.58 24.87 14.83
C ARG A 568 -1.93 24.64 13.49
N THR A 569 -1.93 23.41 13.02
CA THR A 569 -1.49 23.06 11.67
C THR A 569 -2.59 22.35 10.88
N GLU A 570 -2.73 22.72 9.63
CA GLU A 570 -3.51 22.03 8.60
C GLU A 570 -2.55 21.51 7.55
N PHE A 571 -2.62 20.23 7.21
CA PHE A 571 -1.68 19.61 6.28
C PHE A 571 -2.33 18.53 5.42
N SER A 572 -1.74 18.26 4.25
CA SER A 572 -2.21 17.25 3.31
C SER A 572 -1.04 16.66 2.50
N ALA A 573 -1.25 15.44 1.97
CA ALA A 573 -0.31 14.78 1.09
C ALA A 573 -0.34 15.39 -0.33
N GLU A 574 -1.53 15.63 -0.86
CA GLU A 574 -1.74 16.23 -2.17
C GLU A 574 -2.43 17.58 -2.04
N ARG A 575 -2.26 18.43 -3.05
CA ARG A 575 -2.82 19.77 -3.07
C ARG A 575 -4.34 19.83 -2.88
N TYR A 576 -5.04 18.83 -3.39
CA TYR A 576 -6.49 18.69 -3.28
C TYR A 576 -6.91 17.43 -2.54
N GLY A 577 -5.98 16.80 -1.84
CA GLY A 577 -6.26 15.65 -1.01
C GLY A 577 -7.02 15.98 0.29
N PRO A 578 -7.31 14.96 1.09
CA PRO A 578 -7.86 15.14 2.42
C PRO A 578 -6.93 15.99 3.29
N VAL A 579 -7.53 16.89 4.09
CA VAL A 579 -6.80 17.79 5.00
C VAL A 579 -6.91 17.23 6.42
N CYS A 580 -5.78 17.11 7.09
CA CYS A 580 -5.69 16.80 8.51
C CYS A 580 -5.40 18.07 9.29
N THR A 581 -6.06 18.26 10.44
CA THR A 581 -5.86 19.41 11.34
C THR A 581 -5.37 18.93 12.69
N ARG A 582 -4.32 19.56 13.23
CA ARG A 582 -3.80 19.26 14.57
C ARG A 582 -3.46 20.55 15.31
N ASP A 583 -3.83 20.57 16.57
CA ASP A 583 -3.43 21.61 17.52
C ASP A 583 -2.17 21.16 18.28
N THR A 584 -1.40 22.08 18.84
CA THR A 584 -0.29 21.75 19.73
C THR A 584 -0.77 20.89 20.89
N THR A 585 -0.05 19.80 21.16
CA THR A 585 -0.38 18.86 22.25
C THR A 585 -0.39 19.54 23.59
N VAL A 586 0.60 20.40 23.82
CA VAL A 586 0.73 21.26 25.01
C VAL A 586 1.05 22.67 24.53
N ALA A 587 0.21 23.64 24.86
CA ALA A 587 0.53 25.03 24.59
C ALA A 587 1.64 25.50 25.55
N PRO A 588 2.74 26.08 25.06
CA PRO A 588 3.77 26.60 25.95
C PRO A 588 3.24 27.81 26.73
N SER A 589 3.64 27.90 27.99
CA SER A 589 3.31 29.06 28.83
C SER A 589 4.55 29.90 29.06
N ILE A 590 4.32 31.20 29.24
CA ILE A 590 5.34 32.18 29.59
C ILE A 590 4.83 33.06 30.71
N SER A 591 5.68 33.35 31.68
CA SER A 591 5.37 34.20 32.84
C SER A 591 6.39 35.28 33.00
N VAL A 592 5.93 36.47 33.46
CA VAL A 592 6.83 37.59 33.76
C VAL A 592 7.11 37.64 35.25
N ILE A 593 8.38 37.56 35.59
CA ILE A 593 8.85 37.55 36.97
C ILE A 593 9.33 38.93 37.33
N HIS A 594 8.82 39.50 38.44
CA HIS A 594 9.23 40.76 38.97
C HIS A 594 10.09 40.52 40.20
N ASN A 595 11.41 40.70 40.05
CA ASN A 595 12.35 40.56 41.12
C ASN A 595 12.68 41.94 41.72
N ARG A 596 12.28 42.18 42.94
CA ARG A 596 12.58 43.45 43.67
C ARG A 596 13.87 43.32 44.44
N ARG A 597 14.76 44.29 44.24
CA ARG A 597 15.89 44.48 45.13
C ARG A 597 15.41 45.31 46.32
N ASP A 598 15.44 44.74 47.50
CA ASP A 598 15.14 45.44 48.73
C ASP A 598 16.20 45.10 49.74
N PHE A 599 16.75 46.06 50.44
CA PHE A 599 17.78 45.83 51.42
C PHE A 599 17.76 46.91 52.50
N SER A 600 18.15 46.50 53.69
CA SER A 600 18.32 47.38 54.77
C SER A 600 19.74 47.34 55.31
N PHE A 601 20.22 48.45 55.83
CA PHE A 601 21.54 48.53 56.40
C PHE A 601 21.60 49.42 57.65
N GLY A 602 22.57 49.17 58.47
CA GLY A 602 22.82 49.99 59.66
C GLY A 602 24.25 49.87 60.14
N LYS A 603 24.76 50.88 60.78
CA LYS A 603 26.08 50.87 61.43
C LYS A 603 25.97 51.40 62.86
N THR A 604 26.71 50.78 63.79
CA THR A 604 26.87 51.20 65.15
C THR A 604 28.33 51.06 65.57
N THR A 605 28.81 52.04 66.33
CA THR A 605 30.17 52.07 66.84
C THR A 605 30.11 52.18 68.37
N GLN A 606 30.63 51.17 69.05
CA GLN A 606 30.66 51.10 70.54
C GLN A 606 32.05 51.12 71.11
N LYS A 607 32.24 51.80 72.20
CA LYS A 607 33.49 51.77 72.95
C LYS A 607 33.55 50.51 73.78
N ILE A 608 34.57 49.70 73.51
CA ILE A 608 34.85 48.47 74.27
C ILE A 608 35.96 48.68 75.34
N GLY A 609 36.11 47.72 76.27
CA GLY A 609 37.10 47.91 77.37
C GLY A 609 38.50 48.08 76.87
N GLY A 610 39.22 49.04 77.47
CA GLY A 610 40.56 49.45 77.05
C GLY A 610 40.60 50.94 76.58
N LYS A 611 41.81 51.50 76.53
CA LYS A 611 41.97 52.90 76.14
C LYS A 611 42.04 53.05 74.63
N GLY A 612 41.03 53.71 74.02
CA GLY A 612 40.98 53.95 72.59
C GLY A 612 40.50 52.76 71.70
N ARG A 613 39.84 51.80 72.27
CA ARG A 613 39.30 50.62 71.56
C ARG A 613 37.80 50.78 71.29
N HIS A 614 37.41 50.57 70.08
CA HIS A 614 36.00 50.64 69.68
C HIS A 614 35.70 49.44 68.80
N GLU A 615 34.49 48.85 68.95
CA GLU A 615 33.90 47.87 68.07
C GLU A 615 32.96 48.58 67.14
N VAL A 616 33.09 48.27 65.87
CA VAL A 616 32.18 48.70 64.78
C VAL A 616 31.40 47.48 64.28
N LEU A 617 30.08 47.64 64.26
CA LEU A 617 29.17 46.64 63.70
C LEU A 617 28.45 47.28 62.53
N ILE A 618 28.53 46.70 61.34
CA ILE A 618 27.72 46.96 60.15
C ILE A 618 26.78 45.81 59.98
N LEU A 619 25.50 46.14 59.83
CA LEU A 619 24.44 45.20 59.49
C LEU A 619 23.98 45.50 58.06
N PHE A 620 23.82 44.44 57.26
CA PHE A 620 23.24 44.49 55.94
C PHE A 620 22.26 43.30 55.82
N SER A 621 21.02 43.52 55.36
CA SER A 621 20.01 42.48 55.14
C SER A 621 19.52 42.62 53.72
N ASN A 622 19.54 41.51 53.01
CA ASN A 622 18.88 41.38 51.72
C ASN A 622 17.41 41.04 52.00
N ASP A 623 16.57 42.05 52.00
CA ASP A 623 15.11 41.92 52.22
C ASP A 623 14.35 41.73 50.89
N GLY A 624 15.07 41.68 49.73
CA GLY A 624 14.56 41.57 48.38
C GLY A 624 14.11 40.17 47.99
N ASP A 625 13.65 40.05 46.73
CA ASP A 625 13.14 38.79 46.16
C ASP A 625 14.21 37.89 45.54
N THR A 626 15.44 38.45 45.38
CA THR A 626 16.59 37.74 44.75
C THR A 626 17.83 37.78 45.58
N ALA A 627 18.76 36.85 45.40
CA ALA A 627 20.12 36.93 45.88
C ALA A 627 20.85 38.13 45.22
N LEU A 628 21.78 38.74 45.94
CA LEU A 628 22.63 39.83 45.44
C LEU A 628 24.06 39.28 45.23
N GLN A 629 24.61 39.49 44.04
CA GLN A 629 26.00 39.13 43.71
C GLN A 629 26.97 40.30 43.91
N ASP A 630 28.22 39.97 44.20
CA ASP A 630 29.33 40.94 44.32
C ASP A 630 29.01 42.12 45.20
N VAL A 631 28.46 41.82 46.37
CA VAL A 631 28.10 42.85 47.36
C VAL A 631 29.37 43.40 47.94
N ILE A 632 29.54 44.71 47.79
CA ILE A 632 30.68 45.46 48.36
C ILE A 632 30.15 46.42 49.44
N LEU A 633 30.49 46.10 50.67
CA LEU A 633 30.23 47.00 51.76
C LEU A 633 31.47 47.92 51.99
N SER A 634 31.30 49.19 52.04
CA SER A 634 32.37 50.15 52.21
C SER A 634 32.20 51.04 53.44
N ASP A 635 33.28 51.27 54.15
CA ASP A 635 33.33 52.19 55.32
C ASP A 635 34.64 52.99 55.36
N ILE A 636 34.71 54.01 56.19
CA ILE A 636 35.91 54.82 56.40
C ILE A 636 36.24 54.77 57.88
N ILE A 637 37.45 54.27 58.19
CA ILE A 637 38.05 54.31 59.51
C ILE A 637 38.72 55.65 59.66
N PRO A 638 38.34 56.46 60.74
CA PRO A 638 38.89 57.77 60.96
C PRO A 638 40.42 57.79 61.06
N GLU A 639 41.05 58.93 60.73
CA GLU A 639 42.47 59.13 60.88
C GLU A 639 42.92 58.76 62.30
N LYS A 640 44.08 58.10 62.44
CA LYS A 640 44.69 57.72 63.73
C LYS A 640 44.06 56.49 64.37
N PHE A 641 43.11 55.80 63.71
CA PHE A 641 42.63 54.46 64.07
C PHE A 641 43.17 53.43 63.15
N GLU A 642 43.47 52.26 63.67
CA GLU A 642 43.89 51.05 62.92
C GLU A 642 42.90 49.92 63.18
N ILE A 643 42.59 49.11 62.13
CA ILE A 643 41.82 47.89 62.29
C ILE A 643 42.68 46.81 62.92
N LYS A 644 42.14 46.05 63.87
CA LYS A 644 42.84 44.98 64.57
C LYS A 644 42.31 43.60 64.21
N ASP A 645 41.03 43.47 64.09
CA ASP A 645 40.37 42.20 63.82
C ASP A 645 39.05 42.47 63.13
N TRP A 646 38.61 41.61 62.32
CA TRP A 646 37.32 41.66 61.64
C TRP A 646 36.70 40.27 61.44
N LEU A 647 35.37 40.22 61.37
CA LEU A 647 34.60 39.02 61.18
C LEU A 647 33.29 39.31 60.43
N ILE A 648 32.93 38.53 59.44
CA ILE A 648 31.64 38.57 58.78
C ILE A 648 30.86 37.33 59.11
N ARG A 649 29.59 37.52 59.44
CA ARG A 649 28.63 36.44 59.65
C ARG A 649 27.46 36.62 58.71
N GLY A 650 26.99 35.48 58.08
CA GLY A 650 25.73 35.41 57.39
C GLY A 650 24.75 34.58 58.21
N ASN A 651 23.57 35.11 58.53
CA ASN A 651 22.55 34.44 59.34
C ASN A 651 23.12 33.79 60.64
N ASN A 652 24.08 34.41 61.32
CA ASN A 652 24.86 34.02 62.50
C ASN A 652 26.02 33.04 62.28
N ASP A 653 26.21 32.50 61.07
CA ASP A 653 27.36 31.67 60.76
C ASP A 653 28.52 32.48 60.19
N LYS A 654 29.76 32.09 60.55
CA LYS A 654 30.94 32.75 60.01
C LYS A 654 31.06 32.54 58.53
N ARG A 655 31.28 33.61 57.78
CA ARG A 655 31.58 33.55 56.35
C ARG A 655 33.10 33.69 56.14
N ASP A 656 33.68 32.69 55.44
CA ASP A 656 35.11 32.63 55.11
C ASP A 656 35.38 32.96 53.65
N ASP A 657 34.30 33.15 52.83
CA ASP A 657 34.31 33.50 51.41
C ASP A 657 34.42 34.99 51.13
N CYS A 658 34.55 35.84 52.11
CA CYS A 658 34.55 37.26 52.00
C CYS A 658 35.99 37.80 51.95
N GLU A 659 36.25 38.83 51.16
CA GLU A 659 37.53 39.50 51.07
C GLU A 659 37.46 40.93 51.66
N MET A 660 38.53 41.34 52.32
CA MET A 660 38.68 42.71 52.89
C MET A 660 39.86 43.41 52.19
N ALA A 661 39.60 44.61 51.70
CA ALA A 661 40.62 45.45 51.18
C ALA A 661 40.62 46.82 51.87
N THR A 662 41.81 47.41 52.07
CA THR A 662 41.98 48.74 52.69
C THR A 662 42.80 49.68 51.81
N LYS A 663 42.37 50.90 51.68
CA LYS A 663 43.09 51.96 50.94
C LYS A 663 43.09 53.28 51.70
N SER A 664 44.25 53.94 51.86
CA SER A 664 44.34 55.28 52.45
C SER A 664 43.66 56.29 51.51
N GLY A 665 42.77 57.15 52.08
CA GLY A 665 41.99 58.09 51.36
C GLY A 665 41.68 59.36 52.18
N GLU A 666 40.84 60.25 51.63
CA GLU A 666 40.40 61.42 52.31
C GLU A 666 39.48 61.07 53.51
N GLY A 667 39.76 61.55 54.66
CA GLY A 667 39.00 61.26 55.89
C GLY A 667 39.47 60.08 56.71
N GLY A 668 40.45 59.28 56.22
CA GLY A 668 41.00 58.13 56.92
C GLY A 668 41.31 56.96 56.02
N THR A 669 41.20 55.71 56.54
CA THR A 669 41.43 54.50 55.79
C THR A 669 40.07 54.01 55.30
N HIS A 670 39.89 53.91 53.97
CA HIS A 670 38.77 53.33 53.33
C HIS A 670 38.91 51.80 53.39
N ILE A 671 37.87 51.15 53.87
CA ILE A 671 37.78 49.68 53.95
C ILE A 671 36.62 49.22 53.11
N THR A 672 36.83 48.12 52.40
CA THR A 672 35.79 47.41 51.57
C THR A 672 35.81 45.96 51.90
N TRP A 673 34.62 45.38 51.98
CA TRP A 673 34.40 43.96 52.08
C TRP A 673 33.66 43.53 50.85
N THR A 674 34.20 42.58 50.11
CA THR A 674 33.58 41.96 48.96
C THR A 674 32.99 40.60 49.36
N ILE A 675 31.70 40.45 49.21
CA ILE A 675 30.92 39.28 49.52
C ILE A 675 30.35 38.70 48.21
N PRO A 676 30.74 37.53 47.80
CA PRO A 676 30.35 36.97 46.46
C PRO A 676 28.84 36.92 46.24
N ILE A 677 28.09 36.36 47.15
CA ILE A 677 26.63 36.22 47.07
C ILE A 677 26.05 36.47 48.46
N VAL A 678 24.92 37.21 48.50
CA VAL A 678 24.06 37.39 49.67
C VAL A 678 22.69 36.86 49.32
N GLU A 679 22.32 35.75 49.90
CA GLU A 679 21.08 35.05 49.62
C GLU A 679 19.84 35.86 49.97
N LYS A 680 18.69 35.53 49.39
CA LYS A 680 17.39 36.11 49.74
C LYS A 680 17.13 35.93 51.25
N GLY A 681 16.82 37.00 51.92
CA GLY A 681 16.55 36.99 53.36
C GLY A 681 17.81 36.82 54.25
N GLU A 682 19.02 36.84 53.64
CA GLU A 682 20.26 36.73 54.40
C GLU A 682 20.60 38.05 55.09
N ARG A 683 21.00 37.92 56.32
CA ARG A 683 21.48 39.08 57.15
C ARG A 683 22.95 38.90 57.35
N LEU A 684 23.74 39.88 56.89
CA LEU A 684 25.17 40.00 57.12
C LEU A 684 25.46 40.88 58.34
N GLU A 685 26.39 40.41 59.19
CA GLU A 685 26.94 41.14 60.27
C GLU A 685 28.46 41.27 60.06
N VAL A 686 28.91 42.48 59.74
CA VAL A 686 30.35 42.79 59.68
C VAL A 686 30.76 43.46 60.99
N SER A 687 31.54 42.75 61.79
CA SER A 687 32.10 43.27 63.05
C SER A 687 33.60 43.44 62.91
N PHE A 688 34.11 44.56 63.39
CA PHE A 688 35.54 44.80 63.40
C PHE A 688 35.97 45.74 64.54
N GLU A 689 37.19 45.53 65.05
CA GLU A 689 37.77 46.36 66.14
C GLU A 689 38.71 47.38 65.58
N ILE A 690 38.55 48.65 66.01
CA ILE A 690 39.49 49.73 65.71
C ILE A 690 40.12 50.24 67.00
N VAL A 691 41.39 50.56 66.90
CA VAL A 691 42.19 50.99 68.05
C VAL A 691 42.91 52.29 67.61
N GLY A 692 42.78 53.36 68.42
CA GLY A 692 43.48 54.62 68.19
C GLY A 692 43.35 55.60 69.33
N PRO A 693 44.18 56.66 69.34
CA PRO A 693 44.22 57.59 70.45
C PRO A 693 43.08 58.69 70.36
N GLY A 694 42.26 58.61 69.35
CA GLY A 694 41.21 59.60 69.12
C GLY A 694 39.92 59.30 69.89
N VAL A 695 38.97 60.20 69.79
CA VAL A 695 37.57 60.05 70.20
C VAL A 695 36.76 60.00 68.88
N ILE A 696 35.95 58.98 68.73
CA ILE A 696 35.05 58.93 67.62
C ILE A 696 33.80 59.71 67.93
N ASP A 697 33.47 60.71 67.07
CA ASP A 697 32.20 61.43 67.13
C ASP A 697 31.05 60.44 66.84
N GLY A 698 30.02 60.49 67.74
CA GLY A 698 28.91 59.52 67.65
C GLY A 698 28.15 59.59 66.34
N GLU A 699 27.94 60.78 65.73
CA GLU A 699 27.30 60.92 64.43
C GLU A 699 28.20 60.41 63.29
N ALA A 700 29.46 60.77 63.27
CA ALA A 700 30.42 60.29 62.26
C ALA A 700 30.69 58.78 62.35
N GLY A 701 30.70 58.26 63.63
CA GLY A 701 30.97 56.89 63.90
C GLY A 701 29.86 55.94 63.43
N ASN A 702 28.64 56.40 63.30
CA ASN A 702 27.49 55.57 62.91
C ASN A 702 27.06 55.81 61.45
N ARG A 703 27.81 56.68 60.73
CA ARG A 703 27.52 56.91 59.32
C ARG A 703 28.04 55.73 58.47
N PHE A 704 27.14 54.98 57.77
CA PHE A 704 27.50 54.02 56.80
C PHE A 704 27.87 54.72 55.45
N HIS A 705 28.92 54.28 54.78
CA HIS A 705 29.47 54.87 53.59
C HIS A 705 29.02 54.38 52.26
N GLY A 706 28.57 53.16 52.15
CA GLY A 706 27.98 52.69 50.92
C GLY A 706 27.87 51.15 50.75
N VAL A 707 26.99 50.84 49.90
CA VAL A 707 26.78 49.47 49.43
C VAL A 707 26.76 49.52 47.90
N HIS A 708 27.47 48.64 47.29
CA HIS A 708 27.40 48.37 45.84
C HIS A 708 27.19 46.91 45.64
N PHE A 709 26.51 46.48 44.60
CA PHE A 709 26.34 45.08 44.24
C PHE A 709 26.35 44.97 42.72
N GLY A 710 26.68 43.76 42.21
CA GLY A 710 26.70 43.42 40.81
C GLY A 710 25.29 43.19 40.19
N ASP A 711 25.22 42.44 39.13
CA ASP A 711 23.97 42.12 38.47
C ASP A 711 23.06 41.19 39.31
N GLU A 712 21.82 41.03 38.90
CA GLU A 712 20.89 40.13 39.55
C GLU A 712 21.31 38.67 39.35
N VAL A 713 21.14 37.85 40.38
CA VAL A 713 21.28 36.36 40.25
C VAL A 713 19.99 35.85 39.59
N GLU A 714 20.12 34.94 38.65
CA GLU A 714 18.97 34.22 38.09
C GLU A 714 18.29 33.39 39.18
N THR A 715 16.96 33.44 39.23
CA THR A 715 16.18 32.62 40.15
C THR A 715 16.10 31.18 39.60
N GLU A 716 15.89 30.16 40.49
CA GLU A 716 15.73 28.77 40.10
C GLU A 716 14.64 28.57 39.03
N ASP A 717 13.59 29.42 39.03
CA ASP A 717 12.52 29.40 38.00
C ASP A 717 13.00 29.85 36.61
N MET A 718 14.12 30.58 36.50
CA MET A 718 14.74 31.01 35.25
C MET A 718 15.86 30.04 34.83
N ALA A 719 16.47 29.34 35.75
CA ALA A 719 17.55 28.36 35.49
C ALA A 719 17.05 27.04 34.94
N SER A 720 15.80 26.64 35.25
CA SER A 720 15.24 25.35 34.78
C SER A 720 14.94 25.30 33.28
N SER A 721 14.95 26.44 32.58
CA SER A 721 14.77 26.51 31.13
C SER A 721 16.10 26.59 30.35
N THR A 722 17.23 26.70 31.05
CA THR A 722 18.54 26.91 30.41
C THR A 722 19.44 25.66 30.44
N GLU A 723 19.03 24.56 31.12
CA GLU A 723 19.88 23.37 31.25
C GLU A 723 19.81 22.39 30.05
N GLU A 724 19.01 22.68 29.00
CA GLU A 724 19.04 21.84 27.79
C GLU A 724 19.77 22.49 26.59
N GLU A 725 20.31 23.70 26.71
CA GLU A 725 20.96 24.37 25.56
C GLU A 725 22.18 25.24 25.89
N VAL A 726 23.03 24.86 26.84
CA VAL A 726 24.37 25.45 26.97
C VAL A 726 25.41 24.35 27.16
N VAL A 727 25.68 23.62 26.09
CA VAL A 727 27.00 23.08 25.83
C VAL A 727 27.33 23.43 24.38
N GLU A 728 27.65 24.68 24.14
CA GLU A 728 28.59 25.11 23.08
C GLU A 728 28.87 26.60 23.25
N GLU A 729 29.89 26.94 23.97
CA GLU A 729 30.98 27.79 23.55
C GLU A 729 31.95 28.12 24.73
N SER A 730 33.15 27.79 24.40
CA SER A 730 34.44 28.21 25.00
C SER A 730 35.04 27.36 26.11
N SER A 731 35.70 26.29 25.68
CA SER A 731 37.10 26.13 26.07
C SER A 731 37.80 25.28 25.02
N GLU A 732 38.74 25.89 24.33
CA GLU A 732 39.76 25.15 23.55
C GLU A 732 40.45 24.13 24.46
N ALA A 733 40.10 22.87 24.27
CA ALA A 733 40.95 21.72 24.57
C ALA A 733 40.74 20.70 23.42
N PRO A 734 41.71 19.90 23.07
CA PRO A 734 41.83 19.35 21.72
C PRO A 734 40.72 18.40 21.37
N ALA A 735 40.29 18.50 20.11
CA ALA A 735 39.32 17.64 19.45
C ALA A 735 39.59 16.16 19.76
N GLU A 736 38.71 15.53 20.44
CA GLU A 736 38.39 14.12 20.23
C GLU A 736 37.42 14.07 19.05
N GLU A 737 37.88 13.48 17.95
CA GLU A 737 37.05 13.19 16.80
C GLU A 737 35.91 12.28 17.26
N GLU A 738 34.64 12.76 17.20
CA GLU A 738 33.50 11.87 17.14
C GLU A 738 33.63 11.03 15.87
N VAL A 739 34.00 9.78 16.07
CA VAL A 739 34.00 8.79 15.00
C VAL A 739 32.56 8.50 14.68
N GLU A 740 32.02 9.12 13.62
CA GLU A 740 30.75 8.67 13.02
C GLU A 740 30.91 7.19 12.67
N SER A 741 30.18 6.32 13.38
CA SER A 741 30.19 4.90 13.10
C SER A 741 29.59 4.66 11.70
N LYS A 742 30.35 3.99 10.84
CA LYS A 742 29.94 3.70 9.46
C LYS A 742 28.92 2.56 9.35
N VAL A 743 28.66 1.89 10.44
CA VAL A 743 27.90 0.65 10.48
C VAL A 743 26.71 0.81 11.43
N SER A 744 25.53 0.30 11.04
CA SER A 744 24.31 0.31 11.86
C SER A 744 24.10 -1.05 12.55
N TRP A 745 23.36 -1.07 13.65
CA TRP A 745 23.01 -2.28 14.39
C TRP A 745 21.69 -2.11 15.14
N ARG A 746 21.18 -3.20 15.70
CA ARG A 746 20.02 -3.15 16.61
C ARG A 746 20.50 -3.09 18.05
N GLU A 747 20.16 -2.02 18.74
CA GLU A 747 20.61 -1.75 20.12
C GLU A 747 20.23 -2.85 21.10
N ASP A 748 19.03 -3.44 20.96
CA ASP A 748 18.57 -4.54 21.78
C ASP A 748 19.38 -5.84 21.59
N VAL A 749 19.98 -6.00 20.40
CA VAL A 749 20.86 -7.13 20.07
C VAL A 749 22.26 -6.87 20.61
N LEU A 750 22.79 -5.65 20.43
CA LEU A 750 24.08 -5.22 20.93
C LEU A 750 24.18 -5.42 22.44
N LEU A 751 23.24 -4.83 23.20
CA LEU A 751 23.21 -4.92 24.67
C LEU A 751 23.08 -6.38 25.18
N ARG A 752 22.35 -7.20 24.43
CA ARG A 752 22.21 -8.63 24.77
C ARG A 752 23.48 -9.43 24.52
N VAL A 753 24.22 -9.08 23.46
CA VAL A 753 25.52 -9.71 23.17
C VAL A 753 26.57 -9.27 24.15
N MET A 754 26.63 -7.98 24.49
CA MET A 754 27.52 -7.46 25.51
C MET A 754 27.27 -8.13 26.89
N ALA A 755 26.02 -8.22 27.32
CA ALA A 755 25.66 -8.88 28.57
C ALA A 755 25.99 -10.40 28.57
N ALA A 756 25.86 -11.06 27.41
CA ALA A 756 26.22 -12.49 27.29
C ALA A 756 27.72 -12.73 27.30
N ALA A 757 28.50 -11.72 26.91
CA ALA A 757 29.97 -11.75 26.88
C ALA A 757 30.63 -11.12 28.13
N ASP A 758 29.84 -10.70 29.13
CA ASP A 758 30.27 -10.04 30.37
C ASP A 758 31.02 -8.69 30.14
N ILE A 759 30.61 -7.97 29.07
CA ILE A 759 31.14 -6.64 28.73
C ILE A 759 30.30 -5.58 29.43
N ASP A 760 30.91 -4.68 30.22
CA ASP A 760 30.20 -3.64 30.96
C ASP A 760 29.55 -2.63 30.03
N VAL A 761 28.37 -2.12 30.37
CA VAL A 761 27.65 -1.13 29.56
C VAL A 761 28.42 0.19 29.43
N SER A 762 29.28 0.53 30.39
CA SER A 762 30.18 1.70 30.31
C SER A 762 31.23 1.58 29.20
N GLU A 763 31.50 0.37 28.72
CA GLU A 763 32.42 0.10 27.61
C GLU A 763 31.73 0.03 26.24
N ARG A 764 30.43 0.34 26.17
CA ARG A 764 29.59 0.20 24.98
C ARG A 764 30.19 0.88 23.76
N ASP A 765 30.59 2.14 23.88
CA ASP A 765 31.06 2.92 22.73
C ASP A 765 32.42 2.41 22.23
N ALA A 766 33.28 1.98 23.13
CA ALA A 766 34.54 1.34 22.75
C ALA A 766 34.31 -0.02 22.07
N PHE A 767 33.35 -0.80 22.60
CA PHE A 767 32.95 -2.07 21.98
C PHE A 767 32.33 -1.90 20.60
N VAL A 768 31.52 -0.85 20.37
CA VAL A 768 30.93 -0.55 19.05
C VAL A 768 32.03 -0.28 18.02
N VAL A 769 33.02 0.56 18.37
CA VAL A 769 34.16 0.85 17.48
C VAL A 769 34.96 -0.42 17.15
N HIS A 770 35.11 -1.32 18.12
CA HIS A 770 35.77 -2.62 17.88
C HIS A 770 34.90 -3.50 16.96
N ALA A 771 33.58 -3.53 17.16
CA ALA A 771 32.66 -4.36 16.41
C ALA A 771 32.51 -3.92 14.94
N GLU A 772 32.77 -2.67 14.59
CA GLU A 772 32.76 -2.19 13.20
C GLU A 772 33.72 -2.97 12.28
N ASN A 773 34.79 -3.52 12.81
CA ASN A 773 35.74 -4.34 12.06
C ASN A 773 35.22 -5.75 11.75
N PHE A 774 34.06 -6.11 12.23
CA PHE A 774 33.45 -7.44 12.07
C PHE A 774 32.25 -7.44 11.10
N ASP A 775 32.01 -6.37 10.36
CA ASP A 775 31.10 -6.35 9.20
C ASP A 775 31.76 -7.06 8.02
N LEU A 776 31.77 -8.40 8.04
CA LEU A 776 32.51 -9.24 7.11
C LEU A 776 31.92 -9.26 5.68
N ASP A 777 30.65 -8.90 5.55
CA ASP A 777 29.97 -8.84 4.26
C ASP A 777 29.81 -7.40 3.71
N GLU A 778 30.43 -6.43 4.38
CA GLU A 778 30.48 -5.00 4.02
C GLU A 778 29.08 -4.40 3.71
N ASN A 779 28.04 -4.92 4.36
CA ASN A 779 26.68 -4.47 4.12
C ASN A 779 26.27 -3.24 4.92
N GLY A 780 27.13 -2.75 5.82
CA GLY A 780 26.88 -1.60 6.69
C GLY A 780 25.90 -1.89 7.83
N TYR A 781 25.71 -3.16 8.18
CA TYR A 781 24.81 -3.57 9.26
C TYR A 781 25.35 -4.78 10.03
N LEU A 782 25.65 -4.61 11.32
CA LEU A 782 26.15 -5.69 12.18
C LEU A 782 25.02 -6.64 12.59
N LYS A 783 25.09 -7.87 12.12
CA LYS A 783 24.21 -8.95 12.50
C LYS A 783 24.62 -9.53 13.86
N LYS A 784 23.69 -10.26 14.48
CA LYS A 784 23.94 -10.89 15.78
C LYS A 784 25.20 -11.78 15.78
N ALA A 785 25.45 -12.52 14.72
CA ALA A 785 26.61 -13.41 14.60
C ALA A 785 27.94 -12.63 14.53
N GLU A 786 27.95 -11.50 13.88
CA GLU A 786 29.10 -10.58 13.77
C GLU A 786 29.37 -9.88 15.10
N LEU A 787 28.33 -9.44 15.82
CA LEU A 787 28.45 -8.90 17.17
C LEU A 787 28.94 -9.95 18.16
N GLU A 788 28.52 -11.21 18.06
CA GLU A 788 29.03 -12.32 18.90
C GLU A 788 30.51 -12.65 18.59
N ALA A 789 30.92 -12.53 17.33
CA ALA A 789 32.31 -12.70 16.93
C ALA A 789 33.20 -11.55 17.46
N ALA A 790 32.70 -10.31 17.35
CA ALA A 790 33.34 -9.14 17.92
C ALA A 790 33.52 -9.23 19.43
N ALA A 791 32.46 -9.68 20.16
CA ALA A 791 32.50 -9.85 21.61
C ALA A 791 33.49 -10.91 22.06
N LYS A 792 33.62 -11.99 21.29
CA LYS A 792 34.61 -13.04 21.56
C LYS A 792 36.05 -12.53 21.34
N ALA A 793 36.28 -11.72 20.32
CA ALA A 793 37.58 -11.10 20.07
C ALA A 793 37.92 -10.07 21.14
N TRP A 794 36.95 -9.25 21.55
CA TRP A 794 37.08 -8.27 22.64
C TRP A 794 37.60 -8.91 23.94
N ASN A 795 37.01 -10.03 24.33
CA ASN A 795 37.39 -10.75 25.54
C ASN A 795 38.73 -11.48 25.38
N ALA A 796 39.17 -11.86 24.19
CA ALA A 796 40.48 -12.43 23.91
C ALA A 796 41.58 -11.35 24.03
N ASP A 797 41.34 -10.15 23.51
CA ASP A 797 42.26 -9.01 23.65
C ASP A 797 42.42 -8.57 25.11
N ALA A 798 41.31 -8.60 25.88
CA ALA A 798 41.33 -8.28 27.30
C ALA A 798 42.07 -9.32 28.16
N SER A 799 42.17 -10.57 27.73
CA SER A 799 42.85 -11.67 28.45
C SER A 799 44.35 -11.79 28.12
N GLY A 800 44.87 -11.06 27.14
CA GLY A 800 46.29 -10.97 26.85
C GLY A 800 46.94 -12.24 26.24
N GLU A 801 46.13 -13.10 25.57
CA GLU A 801 46.66 -14.21 24.77
C GLU A 801 46.89 -13.78 23.31
N GLU A 802 48.13 -13.42 22.99
CA GLU A 802 48.57 -13.22 21.59
C GLU A 802 48.58 -14.57 20.86
N GLU A 803 47.56 -14.88 20.08
CA GLU A 803 47.60 -15.94 19.06
C GLU A 803 48.09 -15.37 17.74
N VAL A 804 49.31 -15.67 17.40
CA VAL A 804 49.98 -15.32 16.12
C VAL A 804 49.29 -16.14 15.04
N VAL A 805 48.42 -15.51 14.23
CA VAL A 805 47.92 -16.11 13.01
C VAL A 805 48.81 -15.62 11.81
N ALA A 806 49.48 -16.59 11.22
CA ALA A 806 50.30 -16.39 10.04
C ALA A 806 49.48 -15.99 8.82
N GLU A 807 49.95 -14.96 8.16
CA GLU A 807 49.59 -14.53 6.81
C GLU A 807 49.91 -15.66 5.81
N GLU A 808 48.90 -16.22 5.16
CA GLU A 808 49.06 -17.00 3.94
C GLU A 808 48.30 -16.32 2.81
N ALA A 809 49.12 -15.72 1.92
CA ALA A 809 48.69 -15.15 0.66
C ALA A 809 48.19 -16.25 -0.28
N VAL A 810 46.97 -16.08 -0.83
CA VAL A 810 46.48 -16.88 -1.95
C VAL A 810 46.11 -15.95 -3.10
N GLU A 811 46.81 -16.19 -4.19
CA GLU A 811 46.67 -15.61 -5.53
C GLU A 811 45.28 -15.81 -6.11
N GLU A 812 44.80 -14.80 -6.84
CA GLU A 812 43.72 -14.90 -7.82
C GLU A 812 44.03 -15.94 -8.89
N PRO A 813 43.06 -16.56 -9.48
CA PRO A 813 43.09 -16.83 -10.91
C PRO A 813 41.88 -16.26 -11.67
N GLU A 814 42.23 -15.67 -12.81
CA GLU A 814 41.35 -15.21 -13.88
C GLU A 814 40.56 -16.35 -14.54
N PRO A 815 39.50 -16.04 -15.33
CA PRO A 815 38.54 -17.00 -15.85
C PRO A 815 38.94 -17.62 -17.16
N GLU A 816 38.74 -18.95 -17.33
CA GLU A 816 38.76 -19.62 -18.64
C GLU A 816 37.40 -20.14 -19.07
N GLU A 817 37.18 -19.94 -20.36
CA GLU A 817 36.03 -20.31 -21.19
C GLU A 817 35.82 -21.82 -21.35
N VAL A 818 34.54 -22.15 -21.42
CA VAL A 818 33.83 -23.11 -22.33
C VAL A 818 34.45 -24.45 -22.65
N THR A 819 33.73 -25.55 -22.40
CA THR A 819 33.23 -26.45 -23.47
C THR A 819 32.21 -27.43 -22.92
N GLU A 820 31.15 -27.63 -23.73
CA GLU A 820 30.17 -28.74 -23.66
C GLU A 820 30.85 -30.10 -23.72
N GLU A 821 30.36 -31.06 -22.99
CA GLU A 821 30.11 -32.40 -23.52
C GLU A 821 29.15 -33.22 -22.64
N ALA A 822 28.27 -33.89 -23.37
CA ALA A 822 27.20 -34.75 -22.93
C ALA A 822 27.67 -36.02 -22.25
N THR A 823 26.71 -36.67 -21.62
CA THR A 823 26.39 -38.07 -21.51
C THR A 823 26.33 -38.64 -20.11
N GLU A 824 25.21 -39.26 -19.96
CA GLU A 824 24.79 -40.55 -19.50
C GLU A 824 24.06 -40.66 -18.19
N GLU A 825 22.77 -41.11 -18.38
CA GLU A 825 21.96 -41.79 -17.38
C GLU A 825 22.65 -43.04 -16.84
N PRO A 826 22.30 -43.52 -15.68
CA PRO A 826 21.59 -44.80 -15.68
C PRO A 826 20.36 -44.90 -14.76
N GLU A 827 19.30 -45.41 -15.33
CA GLU A 827 18.53 -46.63 -14.98
C GLU A 827 18.04 -46.84 -13.54
N ALA A 828 16.78 -47.09 -13.58
CA ALA A 828 15.75 -47.58 -12.69
C ALA A 828 16.15 -48.68 -11.70
N GLU A 829 15.50 -48.67 -10.54
CA GLU A 829 15.05 -49.87 -9.85
C GLU A 829 13.60 -49.72 -9.37
N GLU A 830 12.78 -50.61 -9.91
CA GLU A 830 11.43 -50.99 -9.48
C GLU A 830 11.47 -51.60 -8.06
N VAL A 831 10.50 -51.29 -7.21
CA VAL A 831 9.92 -52.27 -6.28
C VAL A 831 8.47 -51.91 -5.96
N THR A 832 7.55 -52.66 -6.56
CA THR A 832 6.32 -53.36 -6.11
C THR A 832 5.38 -52.71 -5.10
N GLU A 833 4.13 -52.75 -5.59
CA GLU A 833 2.81 -52.70 -4.94
C GLU A 833 2.69 -53.42 -3.59
N GLU A 834 1.90 -52.87 -2.71
CA GLU A 834 0.98 -53.64 -1.88
C GLU A 834 -0.34 -52.86 -1.68
N VAL A 835 -1.40 -53.50 -2.14
CA VAL A 835 -2.81 -53.19 -2.03
C VAL A 835 -3.30 -53.66 -0.67
N VAL A 836 -4.03 -52.81 0.09
CA VAL A 836 -5.05 -53.32 1.03
C VAL A 836 -6.22 -52.34 1.12
N GLU A 837 -7.34 -52.87 0.70
CA GLU A 837 -8.77 -52.73 0.94
C GLU A 837 -9.25 -51.69 2.00
N GLU A 838 -10.32 -50.97 1.57
CA GLU A 838 -11.36 -50.38 2.42
C GLU A 838 -12.09 -51.44 3.29
N PRO A 839 -12.76 -51.03 4.34
CA PRO A 839 -14.22 -51.20 4.31
C PRO A 839 -15.01 -49.99 4.83
N GLU A 840 -16.24 -49.95 4.33
CA GLU A 840 -17.36 -49.08 4.56
C GLU A 840 -17.91 -49.09 5.99
N SER A 841 -18.71 -47.99 6.24
CA SER A 841 -19.91 -47.82 7.08
C SER A 841 -19.72 -47.70 8.58
N GLU A 842 -20.36 -46.80 9.27
CA GLU A 842 -21.75 -46.48 9.51
C GLU A 842 -21.88 -45.20 10.38
N GLU A 843 -22.95 -44.46 10.19
CA GLU A 843 -23.48 -43.42 11.05
C GLU A 843 -23.69 -43.84 12.49
N VAL A 844 -23.34 -42.95 13.46
CA VAL A 844 -24.18 -42.75 14.65
C VAL A 844 -23.96 -41.32 15.16
N VAL A 845 -25.06 -40.61 15.28
CA VAL A 845 -25.27 -39.34 15.97
C VAL A 845 -25.20 -39.61 17.46
N GLU A 846 -24.46 -38.76 18.23
CA GLU A 846 -24.94 -38.32 19.56
C GLU A 846 -24.11 -37.16 20.15
N GLU A 847 -24.85 -36.24 20.74
CA GLU A 847 -24.45 -35.05 21.49
C GLU A 847 -23.47 -35.34 22.64
N ALA A 848 -22.60 -34.42 22.95
CA ALA A 848 -22.57 -33.61 24.16
C ALA A 848 -21.21 -33.04 24.55
N GLU A 849 -21.25 -31.76 24.91
CA GLU A 849 -20.49 -31.05 25.95
C GLU A 849 -18.97 -30.86 25.85
N ALA A 850 -18.68 -29.57 25.70
CA ALA A 850 -17.60 -28.75 26.26
C ALA A 850 -16.45 -29.45 27.01
N THR A 851 -15.23 -29.15 26.61
CA THR A 851 -14.20 -28.61 27.50
C THR A 851 -12.92 -28.22 26.74
N GLU A 852 -12.40 -27.04 27.13
CA GLU A 852 -11.00 -26.63 27.20
C GLU A 852 -10.30 -26.15 25.92
N ASP A 853 -9.96 -24.86 25.98
CA ASP A 853 -8.95 -24.12 25.23
C ASP A 853 -7.72 -24.98 24.87
N ALA A 854 -7.66 -25.46 23.66
CA ALA A 854 -6.41 -25.88 23.07
C ALA A 854 -5.78 -24.63 22.44
N ALA A 855 -4.72 -24.10 23.06
CA ALA A 855 -3.94 -23.00 22.53
C ALA A 855 -3.45 -23.35 21.12
N GLU A 856 -3.93 -22.61 20.13
CA GLU A 856 -3.46 -22.71 18.76
C GLU A 856 -2.15 -21.92 18.60
N LYS A 857 -1.24 -22.37 17.73
CA LYS A 857 -0.04 -21.61 17.38
C LYS A 857 0.03 -21.27 15.91
N ASN A 858 0.37 -20.00 15.64
CA ASN A 858 0.51 -19.52 14.27
C ASN A 858 1.94 -19.72 13.75
N CYS A 859 2.05 -20.14 12.50
CA CYS A 859 3.33 -20.26 11.83
C CYS A 859 3.93 -18.87 11.56
N PRO A 860 5.17 -18.59 11.97
CA PRO A 860 5.78 -17.28 11.77
C PRO A 860 6.13 -16.98 10.29
N ILE A 861 6.10 -17.99 9.42
CA ILE A 861 6.44 -17.83 8.00
C ILE A 861 5.19 -17.58 7.15
N CYS A 862 4.12 -18.38 7.32
CA CYS A 862 2.94 -18.30 6.45
C CYS A 862 1.65 -17.91 7.19
N MET A 863 1.72 -17.63 8.50
CA MET A 863 0.59 -17.28 9.39
C MET A 863 -0.50 -18.36 9.51
N ALA A 864 -0.27 -19.56 9.00
CA ALA A 864 -1.23 -20.64 9.15
C ALA A 864 -1.38 -21.08 10.59
N VAL A 865 -2.63 -21.31 11.02
CA VAL A 865 -2.97 -21.80 12.35
C VAL A 865 -2.66 -23.30 12.40
N ASN A 866 -1.96 -23.73 13.44
CA ASN A 866 -1.60 -25.11 13.68
C ASN A 866 -1.97 -25.50 15.13
N THR A 867 -2.11 -26.77 15.39
CA THR A 867 -2.37 -27.26 16.75
C THR A 867 -1.17 -26.96 17.67
N ALA A 868 -1.41 -26.80 18.96
CA ALA A 868 -0.38 -26.41 19.93
C ALA A 868 0.81 -27.40 19.97
N ASP A 869 0.59 -28.64 19.63
CA ASP A 869 1.55 -29.74 19.64
C ASP A 869 2.22 -29.97 18.27
N ALA A 870 1.84 -29.20 17.23
CA ALA A 870 2.43 -29.37 15.90
C ALA A 870 3.95 -29.09 15.96
N THR A 871 4.73 -30.02 15.43
CA THR A 871 6.18 -29.89 15.29
C THR A 871 6.60 -29.22 14.01
N ALA A 872 5.70 -29.20 13.00
CA ALA A 872 5.91 -28.49 11.74
C ALA A 872 4.59 -27.90 11.23
N CYS A 873 4.69 -26.81 10.49
CA CYS A 873 3.54 -26.14 9.88
C CYS A 873 2.96 -27.00 8.76
N SER A 874 1.66 -27.24 8.81
CA SER A 874 0.92 -28.04 7.83
C SER A 874 0.90 -27.43 6.41
N VAL A 875 1.18 -26.13 6.28
CA VAL A 875 1.12 -25.41 5.00
C VAL A 875 2.50 -25.20 4.36
N CYS A 876 3.52 -24.80 5.14
CA CYS A 876 4.83 -24.47 4.60
C CYS A 876 5.97 -25.36 5.13
N SER A 877 5.66 -26.39 5.92
CA SER A 877 6.61 -27.32 6.51
C SER A 877 7.68 -26.68 7.42
N PHE A 878 7.47 -25.42 7.85
CA PHE A 878 8.32 -24.79 8.83
C PHE A 878 8.30 -25.56 10.16
N THR A 879 9.46 -25.99 10.65
CA THR A 879 9.58 -26.72 11.92
C THR A 879 9.50 -25.74 13.08
N PHE A 880 8.53 -25.92 13.96
CA PHE A 880 8.43 -25.12 15.19
C PHE A 880 9.53 -25.53 16.17
N PRO A 881 10.17 -24.55 16.83
CA PRO A 881 11.22 -24.79 17.78
C PRO A 881 10.72 -25.50 19.05
#